data_6731a8561e8d65d10c972c7cd5698109
#
_entry.id   6731a8561e8d65d10c972c7cd5698109
#
_cell.length_a   1.000
_cell.length_b   1.000
_cell.length_c   1.000
_cell.angle_alpha   90.00
_cell.angle_beta   90.00
_cell.angle_gamma   90.00
#
_symmetry.space_group_name_H-M   'P 1'
#
loop_
_entity.id
_entity.type
_entity.pdbx_description
1 polymer ?
#
loop_
_entity_poly.entity_id
_entity_poly.type
_entity_poly.pdbx_seq_one_letter_code
_entity_poly.pdbx_strand_id
1 'polypeptide(L)'
;MKRKKDFGLLSPLLTVLANLLIAYVVYFIARLAFLAENHDIFANNLTFPHLLEMLRGGLVFDTSAILYTNALWVVMVLFPLHLKERHGYHQVCQWVFVVVNAIALVINLADAVYFQYTLRRTTTTVFDEFSNENNLGDIFATEMLNHWYFFILAAVVVYGMWRCYQVPSLNYQKLSWKTYTPAMLASLLAFAPFCVAGMRGGWTRDIRPISILNANNYCNHPSEAGLILNTPFALIRTIGKNIYEVPDYFTTEEEMAAIFNPVHYPHPTHPFVKKNVVVLIMESFGREYIGAYNKHIPGYKGFTPFLDSLIANGALTYTHSYCNGRKSIDGMPSILSGIPMFVEPFFISPYSTNSVSGLADCLNQKGYESAFFHGAERGSMGFMPFARATKFQQYYGREDFIADPHTRGDKDYDGWWGISDEPFMQYFCQKMSEMKQPFMTALFTLSSHHPFRVPKPYEDVFKEENSDMPIYKVIRYADMALQHFFATASQQPWFQNTIFAITSDHTNMTAIDEYRTDLGGFCSPVIFYDPNGEMGSGMVDAIAQQTDIMPTILEYLGYDKPYLAFGKDLLSTPADSTWAVNYLNGIYQYVKHGHVLQFNGEKTVAVYDLNDRLMQKNLIGKVPQQQQMERELKAIIQQYMQRMTENRLSLPHK
;
A
#
# COMPACT_ATOMS: atom_id res chain seq x y z
N MET A 1 -27.44 -24.35 -41.00
CA MET A 1 -28.25 -23.71 -39.91
C MET A 1 -28.70 -24.83 -38.95
N LYS A 2 -28.02 -24.99 -37.78
CA LYS A 2 -28.50 -25.91 -36.73
C LYS A 2 -29.78 -25.29 -36.13
N ARG A 3 -30.91 -26.04 -36.15
CA ARG A 3 -32.15 -25.66 -35.47
C ARG A 3 -31.78 -25.41 -33.97
N LYS A 4 -31.79 -24.14 -33.52
CA LYS A 4 -31.73 -23.84 -32.10
C LYS A 4 -32.97 -24.45 -31.45
N LYS A 5 -32.76 -25.25 -30.38
CA LYS A 5 -33.89 -25.79 -29.59
C LYS A 5 -34.66 -24.57 -29.04
N ASP A 6 -35.96 -24.55 -29.31
CA ASP A 6 -36.86 -23.53 -28.78
C ASP A 6 -37.21 -23.89 -27.33
N PHE A 7 -36.63 -23.15 -26.36
CA PHE A 7 -36.90 -23.35 -24.93
C PHE A 7 -38.12 -22.55 -24.43
N GLY A 8 -38.88 -21.99 -25.34
CA GLY A 8 -40.12 -21.28 -25.03
C GLY A 8 -39.85 -20.09 -24.08
N LEU A 9 -40.74 -19.88 -23.11
CA LEU A 9 -40.69 -18.78 -22.16
C LEU A 9 -39.46 -18.76 -21.24
N LEU A 10 -38.75 -19.89 -21.10
CA LEU A 10 -37.51 -19.98 -20.30
C LEU A 10 -36.26 -19.51 -21.09
N SER A 11 -36.38 -19.28 -22.39
CA SER A 11 -35.21 -18.91 -23.22
C SER A 11 -34.47 -17.66 -22.73
N PRO A 12 -35.09 -16.54 -22.29
CA PRO A 12 -34.38 -15.41 -21.75
C PRO A 12 -33.59 -15.71 -20.46
N LEU A 13 -34.17 -16.49 -19.54
CA LEU A 13 -33.49 -16.90 -18.31
C LEU A 13 -32.29 -17.78 -18.60
N LEU A 14 -32.43 -18.77 -19.50
CA LEU A 14 -31.32 -19.62 -19.94
C LEU A 14 -30.22 -18.81 -20.64
N THR A 15 -30.61 -17.76 -21.39
CA THR A 15 -29.68 -16.82 -22.01
C THR A 15 -28.89 -16.03 -20.96
N VAL A 16 -29.56 -15.56 -19.89
CA VAL A 16 -28.87 -14.90 -18.77
C VAL A 16 -27.86 -15.84 -18.16
N LEU A 17 -28.25 -17.04 -17.78
CA LEU A 17 -27.34 -18.02 -17.16
C LEU A 17 -26.15 -18.37 -18.06
N ALA A 18 -26.38 -18.58 -19.36
CA ALA A 18 -25.33 -18.93 -20.30
C ALA A 18 -24.32 -17.78 -20.49
N ASN A 19 -24.79 -16.54 -20.57
CA ASN A 19 -23.89 -15.39 -20.68
C ASN A 19 -23.18 -15.06 -19.36
N LEU A 20 -23.83 -15.23 -18.20
CA LEU A 20 -23.13 -15.12 -16.92
C LEU A 20 -22.02 -16.17 -16.80
N LEU A 21 -22.22 -17.39 -17.31
CA LEU A 21 -21.14 -18.38 -17.37
C LEU A 21 -19.96 -17.91 -18.22
N ILE A 22 -20.21 -17.19 -19.32
CA ILE A 22 -19.14 -16.55 -20.12
C ILE A 22 -18.40 -15.50 -19.25
N ALA A 23 -19.11 -14.68 -18.48
CA ALA A 23 -18.48 -13.71 -17.59
C ALA A 23 -17.60 -14.41 -16.52
N TYR A 24 -18.06 -15.52 -15.94
CA TYR A 24 -17.23 -16.33 -15.03
C TYR A 24 -15.94 -16.82 -15.69
N VAL A 25 -16.01 -17.29 -16.94
CA VAL A 25 -14.80 -17.70 -17.67
C VAL A 25 -13.85 -16.52 -17.86
N VAL A 26 -14.37 -15.33 -18.16
CA VAL A 26 -13.55 -14.11 -18.30
C VAL A 26 -12.84 -13.77 -16.99
N TYR A 27 -13.55 -13.77 -15.86
CA TYR A 27 -12.96 -13.50 -14.54
C TYR A 27 -11.95 -14.59 -14.15
N PHE A 28 -12.22 -15.83 -14.47
CA PHE A 28 -11.29 -16.93 -14.23
C PHE A 28 -9.99 -16.79 -15.06
N ILE A 29 -10.09 -16.39 -16.34
CA ILE A 29 -8.92 -16.10 -17.18
C ILE A 29 -8.13 -14.94 -16.59
N ALA A 30 -8.81 -13.85 -16.17
CA ALA A 30 -8.15 -12.72 -15.53
C ALA A 30 -7.41 -13.13 -14.22
N ARG A 31 -8.01 -14.02 -13.42
CA ARG A 31 -7.40 -14.56 -12.20
C ARG A 31 -6.18 -15.43 -12.48
N LEU A 32 -6.23 -16.26 -13.52
CA LEU A 32 -5.06 -17.03 -13.94
C LEU A 32 -3.94 -16.13 -14.47
N ALA A 33 -4.28 -15.10 -15.22
CA ALA A 33 -3.32 -14.11 -15.69
C ALA A 33 -2.69 -13.36 -14.50
N PHE A 34 -3.50 -12.98 -13.50
CA PHE A 34 -3.03 -12.38 -12.26
C PHE A 34 -2.08 -13.31 -11.48
N LEU A 35 -2.42 -14.60 -11.36
CA LEU A 35 -1.56 -15.59 -10.71
C LEU A 35 -0.23 -15.77 -11.48
N ALA A 36 -0.29 -15.82 -12.82
CA ALA A 36 0.91 -15.96 -13.64
C ALA A 36 1.85 -14.77 -13.52
N GLU A 37 1.30 -13.54 -13.51
CA GLU A 37 2.06 -12.30 -13.37
C GLU A 37 2.70 -12.16 -11.98
N ASN A 38 2.01 -12.62 -10.95
CA ASN A 38 2.42 -12.50 -9.56
C ASN A 38 2.88 -13.85 -8.96
N HIS A 39 3.32 -14.79 -9.81
CA HIS A 39 3.68 -16.13 -9.39
C HIS A 39 4.68 -16.14 -8.22
N ASP A 40 5.70 -15.31 -8.27
CA ASP A 40 6.77 -15.26 -7.27
C ASP A 40 6.27 -14.87 -5.88
N ILE A 41 5.20 -14.07 -5.80
CA ILE A 41 4.60 -13.65 -4.52
C ILE A 41 3.89 -14.84 -3.86
N PHE A 42 3.34 -15.76 -4.64
CA PHE A 42 2.53 -16.88 -4.14
C PHE A 42 3.29 -18.21 -4.07
N ALA A 43 4.40 -18.35 -4.81
CA ALA A 43 5.06 -19.63 -5.07
C ALA A 43 5.43 -20.43 -3.81
N ASN A 44 5.92 -19.77 -2.77
CA ASN A 44 6.44 -20.42 -1.56
C ASN A 44 5.38 -21.16 -0.73
N ASN A 45 4.11 -20.76 -0.85
CA ASN A 45 3.01 -21.28 -0.04
C ASN A 45 1.95 -21.99 -0.89
N LEU A 46 2.13 -22.07 -2.22
CA LEU A 46 1.13 -22.54 -3.16
C LEU A 46 1.14 -24.06 -3.31
N THR A 47 0.39 -24.76 -2.47
CA THR A 47 0.07 -26.17 -2.70
C THR A 47 -1.18 -26.31 -3.56
N PHE A 48 -1.29 -27.41 -4.34
CA PHE A 48 -2.47 -27.61 -5.20
C PHE A 48 -3.81 -27.62 -4.43
N PRO A 49 -3.96 -28.28 -3.26
CA PRO A 49 -5.18 -28.19 -2.47
C PRO A 49 -5.50 -26.76 -2.01
N HIS A 50 -4.50 -26.01 -1.59
CA HIS A 50 -4.67 -24.62 -1.15
C HIS A 50 -5.05 -23.68 -2.31
N LEU A 51 -4.44 -23.86 -3.49
CA LEU A 51 -4.85 -23.16 -4.71
C LEU A 51 -6.33 -23.39 -5.03
N LEU A 52 -6.81 -24.64 -4.92
CA LEU A 52 -8.23 -24.95 -5.15
C LEU A 52 -9.14 -24.25 -4.15
N GLU A 53 -8.73 -24.12 -2.89
CA GLU A 53 -9.49 -23.38 -1.87
C GLU A 53 -9.53 -21.88 -2.17
N MET A 54 -8.41 -21.28 -2.54
CA MET A 54 -8.36 -19.89 -3.00
C MET A 54 -9.22 -19.64 -4.23
N LEU A 55 -9.18 -20.53 -5.24
CA LEU A 55 -10.02 -20.44 -6.42
C LEU A 55 -11.51 -20.57 -6.08
N ARG A 56 -11.85 -21.46 -5.12
CA ARG A 56 -13.22 -21.58 -4.58
C ARG A 56 -13.65 -20.28 -3.89
N GLY A 57 -12.77 -19.69 -3.07
CA GLY A 57 -13.01 -18.37 -2.50
C GLY A 57 -13.22 -17.31 -3.59
N GLY A 58 -12.34 -17.31 -4.60
CA GLY A 58 -12.43 -16.41 -5.74
C GLY A 58 -13.79 -16.44 -6.45
N LEU A 59 -14.41 -17.62 -6.59
CA LEU A 59 -15.75 -17.72 -7.18
C LEU A 59 -16.83 -16.96 -6.40
N VAL A 60 -16.71 -16.85 -5.08
CA VAL A 60 -17.66 -16.06 -4.24
C VAL A 60 -17.57 -14.59 -4.59
N PHE A 61 -16.35 -14.06 -4.69
CA PHE A 61 -16.10 -12.64 -5.02
C PHE A 61 -16.40 -12.36 -6.49
N ASP A 62 -16.10 -13.29 -7.40
CA ASP A 62 -16.46 -13.18 -8.81
C ASP A 62 -17.97 -13.16 -9.00
N THR A 63 -18.71 -14.00 -8.26
CA THR A 63 -20.19 -13.99 -8.27
C THR A 63 -20.73 -12.62 -7.89
N SER A 64 -20.22 -12.04 -6.81
CA SER A 64 -20.64 -10.72 -6.37
C SER A 64 -20.34 -9.65 -7.43
N ALA A 65 -19.10 -9.59 -7.93
CA ALA A 65 -18.69 -8.60 -8.94
C ALA A 65 -19.50 -8.73 -10.23
N ILE A 66 -19.62 -9.95 -10.75
CA ILE A 66 -20.36 -10.22 -12.00
C ILE A 66 -21.83 -9.81 -11.89
N LEU A 67 -22.48 -10.10 -10.77
CA LEU A 67 -23.88 -9.74 -10.57
C LEU A 67 -24.07 -8.22 -10.42
N TYR A 68 -23.16 -7.51 -9.73
CA TYR A 68 -23.19 -6.06 -9.67
C TYR A 68 -22.97 -5.41 -11.04
N THR A 69 -21.91 -5.79 -11.73
CA THR A 69 -21.53 -5.17 -13.00
C THR A 69 -22.53 -5.47 -14.11
N ASN A 70 -23.11 -6.68 -14.13
CA ASN A 70 -24.07 -7.10 -15.16
C ASN A 70 -25.55 -6.88 -14.76
N ALA A 71 -25.85 -6.25 -13.62
CA ALA A 71 -27.23 -6.06 -13.14
C ALA A 71 -28.13 -5.38 -14.19
N LEU A 72 -27.65 -4.29 -14.81
CA LEU A 72 -28.38 -3.58 -15.86
C LEU A 72 -28.66 -4.50 -17.07
N TRP A 73 -27.65 -5.25 -17.50
CA TRP A 73 -27.80 -6.18 -18.61
C TRP A 73 -28.81 -7.31 -18.31
N VAL A 74 -28.78 -7.88 -17.11
CA VAL A 74 -29.75 -8.87 -16.64
C VAL A 74 -31.18 -8.30 -16.70
N VAL A 75 -31.37 -7.10 -16.19
CA VAL A 75 -32.67 -6.41 -16.27
C VAL A 75 -33.09 -6.22 -17.74
N MET A 76 -32.21 -5.76 -18.60
CA MET A 76 -32.52 -5.60 -20.05
C MET A 76 -32.98 -6.90 -20.69
N VAL A 77 -32.31 -8.03 -20.40
CA VAL A 77 -32.65 -9.32 -20.97
C VAL A 77 -33.96 -9.89 -20.40
N LEU A 78 -34.25 -9.69 -19.10
CA LEU A 78 -35.46 -10.21 -18.46
C LEU A 78 -36.65 -9.24 -18.44
N PHE A 79 -36.44 -7.97 -18.82
CA PHE A 79 -37.49 -6.95 -18.77
C PHE A 79 -38.75 -7.33 -19.54
N PRO A 80 -39.95 -7.18 -19.01
CA PRO A 80 -41.18 -7.73 -19.57
C PRO A 80 -41.77 -6.95 -20.76
N LEU A 81 -40.92 -6.52 -21.70
CA LEU A 81 -41.32 -5.81 -22.91
C LEU A 81 -40.99 -6.62 -24.17
N HIS A 82 -41.83 -6.49 -25.19
CA HIS A 82 -41.64 -7.12 -26.53
C HIS A 82 -40.49 -6.47 -27.36
N LEU A 83 -39.67 -5.59 -26.79
CA LEU A 83 -38.48 -5.01 -27.45
C LEU A 83 -37.46 -6.07 -27.90
N LYS A 84 -37.44 -7.23 -27.23
CA LYS A 84 -36.55 -8.37 -27.52
C LYS A 84 -36.79 -9.05 -28.88
N GLU A 85 -37.90 -8.74 -29.53
CA GLU A 85 -38.17 -9.18 -30.89
C GLU A 85 -37.36 -8.43 -31.94
N ARG A 86 -36.83 -7.24 -31.56
CA ARG A 86 -36.05 -6.40 -32.44
C ARG A 86 -34.58 -6.79 -32.42
N HIS A 87 -34.02 -7.06 -33.61
CA HIS A 87 -32.61 -7.42 -33.76
C HIS A 87 -31.68 -6.37 -33.13
N GLY A 88 -31.95 -5.06 -33.35
CA GLY A 88 -31.17 -3.97 -32.74
C GLY A 88 -31.15 -3.98 -31.23
N TYR A 89 -32.23 -4.39 -30.55
CA TYR A 89 -32.25 -4.52 -29.11
C TYR A 89 -31.26 -5.58 -28.60
N HIS A 90 -31.18 -6.73 -29.28
CA HIS A 90 -30.22 -7.77 -28.96
C HIS A 90 -28.77 -7.32 -29.16
N GLN A 91 -28.52 -6.53 -30.21
CA GLN A 91 -27.20 -5.92 -30.42
C GLN A 91 -26.82 -4.98 -29.29
N VAL A 92 -27.74 -4.15 -28.82
CA VAL A 92 -27.51 -3.28 -27.67
C VAL A 92 -27.21 -4.09 -26.40
N CYS A 93 -28.01 -5.14 -26.12
CA CYS A 93 -27.75 -6.06 -24.99
C CYS A 93 -26.36 -6.73 -25.10
N GLN A 94 -25.98 -7.16 -26.29
CA GLN A 94 -24.66 -7.75 -26.54
C GLN A 94 -23.54 -6.74 -26.30
N TRP A 95 -23.69 -5.50 -26.82
CA TRP A 95 -22.72 -4.43 -26.59
C TRP A 95 -22.58 -4.10 -25.10
N VAL A 96 -23.69 -3.94 -24.37
CA VAL A 96 -23.66 -3.67 -22.94
C VAL A 96 -22.92 -4.76 -22.19
N PHE A 97 -23.24 -6.04 -22.48
CA PHE A 97 -22.55 -7.19 -21.86
C PHE A 97 -21.06 -7.19 -22.16
N VAL A 98 -20.68 -7.05 -23.42
CA VAL A 98 -19.26 -7.11 -23.82
C VAL A 98 -18.48 -5.93 -23.27
N VAL A 99 -19.00 -4.72 -23.33
CA VAL A 99 -18.31 -3.52 -22.83
C VAL A 99 -18.09 -3.58 -21.33
N VAL A 100 -19.12 -3.94 -20.56
CA VAL A 100 -19.01 -4.04 -19.09
C VAL A 100 -17.98 -5.09 -18.67
N ASN A 101 -18.02 -6.26 -19.28
CA ASN A 101 -17.07 -7.32 -18.93
C ASN A 101 -15.66 -7.10 -19.53
N ALA A 102 -15.54 -6.36 -20.64
CA ALA A 102 -14.25 -5.91 -21.15
C ALA A 102 -13.58 -4.90 -20.20
N ILE A 103 -14.34 -3.93 -19.67
CA ILE A 103 -13.84 -3.01 -18.65
C ILE A 103 -13.38 -3.80 -17.41
N ALA A 104 -14.21 -4.73 -16.92
CA ALA A 104 -13.86 -5.58 -15.79
C ALA A 104 -12.59 -6.41 -16.02
N LEU A 105 -12.40 -6.95 -17.24
CA LEU A 105 -11.19 -7.66 -17.63
C LEU A 105 -9.97 -6.73 -17.61
N VAL A 106 -10.06 -5.58 -18.27
CA VAL A 106 -8.94 -4.63 -18.41
C VAL A 106 -8.47 -4.14 -17.04
N ILE A 107 -9.39 -3.76 -16.14
CA ILE A 107 -9.00 -3.30 -14.79
C ILE A 107 -8.39 -4.43 -13.95
N ASN A 108 -8.81 -5.68 -14.12
CA ASN A 108 -8.16 -6.82 -13.45
C ASN A 108 -6.74 -7.08 -14.00
N LEU A 109 -6.52 -6.94 -15.32
CA LEU A 109 -5.20 -7.12 -15.92
C LEU A 109 -4.25 -5.96 -15.55
N ALA A 110 -4.74 -4.72 -15.55
CA ALA A 110 -3.96 -3.57 -15.09
C ALA A 110 -3.55 -3.73 -13.61
N ASP A 111 -4.48 -4.19 -12.78
CA ASP A 111 -4.23 -4.42 -11.36
C ASP A 111 -3.28 -5.62 -11.12
N ALA A 112 -3.18 -6.57 -12.04
CA ALA A 112 -2.19 -7.65 -11.94
C ALA A 112 -0.74 -7.10 -11.98
N VAL A 113 -0.49 -6.06 -12.76
CA VAL A 113 0.78 -5.35 -12.81
C VAL A 113 0.98 -4.49 -11.55
N TYR A 114 -0.04 -3.73 -11.16
CA TYR A 114 0.05 -2.81 -10.02
C TYR A 114 0.19 -3.54 -8.68
N PHE A 115 -0.36 -4.75 -8.54
CA PHE A 115 -0.33 -5.56 -7.32
C PHE A 115 1.08 -5.90 -6.85
N GLN A 116 2.05 -6.08 -7.74
CA GLN A 116 3.44 -6.37 -7.38
C GLN A 116 4.04 -5.33 -6.42
N TYR A 117 3.60 -4.09 -6.56
CA TYR A 117 4.10 -2.96 -5.77
C TYR A 117 3.36 -2.78 -4.45
N THR A 118 2.06 -3.06 -4.42
CA THR A 118 1.21 -2.72 -3.28
C THR A 118 0.83 -3.92 -2.41
N LEU A 119 0.92 -5.14 -2.94
CA LEU A 119 0.37 -6.39 -2.38
C LEU A 119 -1.12 -6.30 -2.02
N ARG A 120 -1.84 -5.33 -2.60
CA ARG A 120 -3.27 -5.04 -2.34
C ARG A 120 -4.00 -4.87 -3.66
N ARG A 121 -5.24 -5.34 -3.70
CA ARG A 121 -6.13 -5.03 -4.83
C ARG A 121 -6.47 -3.55 -4.84
N THR A 122 -6.50 -2.97 -6.03
CA THR A 122 -6.88 -1.58 -6.26
C THR A 122 -8.27 -1.28 -5.72
N THR A 123 -8.37 -0.23 -4.92
CA THR A 123 -9.59 0.33 -4.35
C THR A 123 -9.89 1.70 -4.94
N THR A 124 -10.99 2.34 -4.54
CA THR A 124 -11.34 3.68 -5.07
C THR A 124 -10.34 4.78 -4.72
N THR A 125 -9.48 4.58 -3.72
CA THR A 125 -8.41 5.54 -3.38
C THR A 125 -7.40 5.74 -4.50
N VAL A 126 -7.29 4.81 -5.44
CA VAL A 126 -6.40 4.93 -6.62
C VAL A 126 -6.70 6.18 -7.46
N PHE A 127 -7.96 6.60 -7.53
CA PHE A 127 -8.32 7.80 -8.29
C PHE A 127 -7.79 9.07 -7.61
N ASP A 128 -7.74 9.10 -6.29
CA ASP A 128 -7.16 10.20 -5.52
C ASP A 128 -5.62 10.16 -5.56
N GLU A 129 -5.02 8.95 -5.48
CA GLU A 129 -3.58 8.75 -5.61
C GLU A 129 -3.05 9.32 -6.93
N PHE A 130 -3.73 9.03 -8.04
CA PHE A 130 -3.31 9.46 -9.36
C PHE A 130 -3.82 10.85 -9.78
N SER A 131 -4.71 11.47 -9.02
CA SER A 131 -5.32 12.77 -9.40
C SER A 131 -4.30 13.92 -9.53
N ASN A 132 -3.17 13.82 -8.87
CA ASN A 132 -2.12 14.83 -8.83
C ASN A 132 -0.89 14.48 -9.68
N GLU A 133 -0.94 13.39 -10.47
CA GLU A 133 0.18 12.96 -11.30
C GLU A 133 0.03 13.52 -12.74
N ASN A 134 0.97 14.34 -13.17
CA ASN A 134 0.94 14.93 -14.52
C ASN A 134 1.52 14.01 -15.60
N ASN A 135 2.30 12.99 -15.21
CA ASN A 135 3.01 12.05 -16.09
C ASN A 135 2.30 10.70 -16.26
N LEU A 136 1.03 10.58 -15.82
CA LEU A 136 0.26 9.33 -15.91
C LEU A 136 0.23 8.76 -17.33
N GLY A 137 0.13 9.63 -18.35
CA GLY A 137 0.12 9.19 -19.75
C GLY A 137 1.37 8.42 -20.15
N ASP A 138 2.54 8.89 -19.72
CA ASP A 138 3.83 8.27 -20.03
C ASP A 138 4.04 6.97 -19.24
N ILE A 139 3.60 6.95 -17.98
CA ILE A 139 3.63 5.75 -17.14
C ILE A 139 2.76 4.66 -17.77
N PHE A 140 1.50 4.99 -18.10
CA PHE A 140 0.60 4.03 -18.74
C PHE A 140 1.13 3.56 -20.08
N ALA A 141 1.69 4.44 -20.92
CA ALA A 141 2.24 4.06 -22.21
C ALA A 141 3.41 3.08 -22.05
N THR A 142 4.26 3.27 -21.05
CA THR A 142 5.40 2.39 -20.78
C THR A 142 4.95 1.04 -20.25
N GLU A 143 4.03 1.02 -19.29
CA GLU A 143 3.48 -0.22 -18.77
C GLU A 143 2.72 -1.00 -19.86
N MET A 144 2.02 -0.29 -20.75
CA MET A 144 1.41 -0.90 -21.92
C MET A 144 2.43 -1.60 -22.82
N LEU A 145 3.59 -0.99 -23.03
CA LEU A 145 4.65 -1.58 -23.85
C LEU A 145 5.33 -2.77 -23.16
N ASN A 146 5.56 -2.69 -21.86
CA ASN A 146 6.17 -3.76 -21.07
C ASN A 146 5.26 -4.99 -20.97
N HIS A 147 3.94 -4.76 -20.86
CA HIS A 147 2.94 -5.82 -20.67
C HIS A 147 2.02 -5.98 -21.90
N TRP A 148 2.58 -5.80 -23.11
CA TRP A 148 1.84 -5.87 -24.39
C TRP A 148 1.04 -7.15 -24.57
N TYR A 149 1.47 -8.27 -23.98
CA TYR A 149 0.77 -9.55 -24.02
C TYR A 149 -0.61 -9.50 -23.34
N PHE A 150 -0.85 -8.64 -22.36
CA PHE A 150 -2.16 -8.44 -21.76
C PHE A 150 -3.16 -7.80 -22.74
N PHE A 151 -2.69 -6.97 -23.67
CA PHE A 151 -3.55 -6.42 -24.73
C PHE A 151 -3.99 -7.48 -25.71
N ILE A 152 -3.08 -8.41 -26.08
CA ILE A 152 -3.44 -9.55 -26.92
C ILE A 152 -4.43 -10.44 -26.19
N LEU A 153 -4.18 -10.77 -24.93
CA LEU A 153 -5.09 -11.56 -24.10
C LEU A 153 -6.47 -10.89 -24.02
N ALA A 154 -6.52 -9.60 -23.71
CA ALA A 154 -7.77 -8.84 -23.64
C ALA A 154 -8.52 -8.87 -24.97
N ALA A 155 -7.84 -8.62 -26.09
CA ALA A 155 -8.45 -8.64 -27.42
C ALA A 155 -9.04 -10.02 -27.77
N VAL A 156 -8.30 -11.10 -27.49
CA VAL A 156 -8.75 -12.48 -27.73
C VAL A 156 -9.97 -12.81 -26.87
N VAL A 157 -9.94 -12.47 -25.58
CA VAL A 157 -11.05 -12.74 -24.65
C VAL A 157 -12.29 -11.92 -25.02
N VAL A 158 -12.13 -10.62 -25.35
CA VAL A 158 -13.25 -9.76 -25.78
C VAL A 158 -13.86 -10.27 -27.10
N TYR A 159 -13.03 -10.66 -28.07
CA TYR A 159 -13.50 -11.29 -29.30
C TYR A 159 -14.25 -12.60 -29.01
N GLY A 160 -13.71 -13.42 -28.12
CA GLY A 160 -14.35 -14.66 -27.66
C GLY A 160 -15.72 -14.41 -27.03
N MET A 161 -15.82 -13.42 -26.12
CA MET A 161 -17.11 -12.99 -25.54
C MET A 161 -18.11 -12.58 -26.60
N TRP A 162 -17.68 -11.76 -27.55
CA TRP A 162 -18.53 -11.32 -28.67
C TRP A 162 -19.06 -12.47 -29.48
N ARG A 163 -18.20 -13.44 -29.81
CA ARG A 163 -18.53 -14.64 -30.62
C ARG A 163 -19.40 -15.66 -29.89
N CYS A 164 -19.18 -15.84 -28.59
CA CYS A 164 -19.87 -16.82 -27.76
C CYS A 164 -21.19 -16.27 -27.16
N TYR A 165 -21.44 -14.97 -27.24
CA TYR A 165 -22.64 -14.35 -26.68
C TYR A 165 -23.91 -15.04 -27.16
N GLN A 166 -24.78 -15.40 -26.24
CA GLN A 166 -26.03 -16.09 -26.52
C GLN A 166 -27.19 -15.11 -26.62
N VAL A 167 -28.06 -15.31 -27.60
CA VAL A 167 -29.27 -14.51 -27.82
C VAL A 167 -30.49 -15.39 -27.54
N PRO A 168 -31.53 -14.86 -26.86
CA PRO A 168 -32.75 -15.63 -26.62
C PRO A 168 -33.38 -16.15 -27.92
N SER A 169 -33.84 -17.40 -27.93
CA SER A 169 -34.47 -18.03 -29.07
C SER A 169 -35.99 -18.09 -28.87
N LEU A 170 -36.65 -16.96 -28.74
CA LEU A 170 -38.09 -16.85 -28.60
C LEU A 170 -38.71 -16.35 -29.91
N ASN A 171 -39.82 -17.00 -30.31
CA ASN A 171 -40.68 -16.46 -31.32
C ASN A 171 -41.76 -15.58 -30.67
N TYR A 172 -41.39 -14.38 -30.29
CA TYR A 172 -42.21 -13.43 -29.50
C TYR A 172 -43.50 -13.01 -30.26
N GLN A 173 -43.50 -13.00 -31.57
CA GLN A 173 -44.64 -12.57 -32.40
C GLN A 173 -45.89 -13.44 -32.22
N LYS A 174 -45.75 -14.63 -31.67
CA LYS A 174 -46.84 -15.55 -31.40
C LYS A 174 -47.38 -15.54 -29.98
N LEU A 175 -46.69 -14.81 -29.06
CA LEU A 175 -47.08 -14.77 -27.65
C LEU A 175 -47.89 -13.51 -27.32
N SER A 176 -49.07 -13.73 -26.73
CA SER A 176 -49.87 -12.62 -26.25
C SER A 176 -49.17 -11.91 -25.06
N TRP A 177 -49.37 -10.61 -24.95
CA TRP A 177 -48.81 -9.84 -23.80
C TRP A 177 -49.31 -10.39 -22.46
N LYS A 178 -50.51 -10.99 -22.41
CA LYS A 178 -51.11 -11.60 -21.20
C LYS A 178 -50.33 -12.84 -20.71
N THR A 179 -49.62 -13.52 -21.59
CA THR A 179 -48.81 -14.69 -21.25
C THR A 179 -47.30 -14.30 -21.10
N TYR A 180 -46.83 -13.47 -22.01
CA TYR A 180 -45.40 -13.07 -22.05
C TYR A 180 -45.00 -12.23 -20.85
N THR A 181 -45.76 -11.15 -20.56
CA THR A 181 -45.40 -10.19 -19.48
C THR A 181 -45.39 -10.86 -18.11
N PRO A 182 -46.42 -11.64 -17.68
CA PRO A 182 -46.36 -12.36 -16.42
C PRO A 182 -45.19 -13.37 -16.34
N ALA A 183 -44.89 -14.08 -17.45
CA ALA A 183 -43.79 -15.04 -17.45
C ALA A 183 -42.42 -14.39 -17.33
N MET A 184 -42.19 -13.25 -17.97
CA MET A 184 -40.94 -12.49 -17.82
C MET A 184 -40.81 -11.88 -16.44
N LEU A 185 -41.91 -11.33 -15.89
CA LEU A 185 -41.93 -10.81 -14.52
C LEU A 185 -41.65 -11.94 -13.51
N ALA A 186 -42.28 -13.10 -13.68
CA ALA A 186 -42.01 -14.26 -12.84
C ALA A 186 -40.54 -14.71 -12.92
N SER A 187 -39.95 -14.71 -14.13
CA SER A 187 -38.51 -15.02 -14.31
C SER A 187 -37.62 -14.02 -13.62
N LEU A 188 -37.93 -12.73 -13.70
CA LEU A 188 -37.18 -11.66 -13.02
C LEU A 188 -37.30 -11.80 -11.49
N LEU A 189 -38.52 -11.99 -10.98
CA LEU A 189 -38.78 -12.17 -9.55
C LEU A 189 -38.15 -13.46 -9.00
N ALA A 190 -38.13 -14.53 -9.77
CA ALA A 190 -37.46 -15.77 -9.40
C ALA A 190 -35.93 -15.62 -9.38
N PHE A 191 -35.35 -14.84 -10.31
CA PHE A 191 -33.91 -14.65 -10.41
C PHE A 191 -33.39 -13.59 -9.40
N ALA A 192 -34.17 -12.60 -9.02
CA ALA A 192 -33.78 -11.53 -8.13
C ALA A 192 -33.22 -11.99 -6.76
N PRO A 193 -33.82 -12.99 -6.05
CA PRO A 193 -33.27 -13.52 -4.82
C PRO A 193 -31.86 -14.11 -4.99
N PHE A 194 -31.62 -14.80 -6.10
CA PHE A 194 -30.29 -15.34 -6.43
C PHE A 194 -29.27 -14.24 -6.69
N CYS A 195 -29.69 -13.16 -7.38
CA CYS A 195 -28.84 -11.97 -7.55
C CYS A 195 -28.47 -11.35 -6.20
N VAL A 196 -29.47 -11.12 -5.34
CA VAL A 196 -29.24 -10.51 -4.01
C VAL A 196 -28.34 -11.41 -3.18
N ALA A 197 -28.59 -12.72 -3.12
CA ALA A 197 -27.76 -13.66 -2.38
C ALA A 197 -26.34 -13.72 -2.91
N GLY A 198 -26.15 -13.76 -4.23
CA GLY A 198 -24.83 -13.75 -4.86
C GLY A 198 -24.08 -12.45 -4.64
N MET A 199 -24.73 -11.29 -4.77
CA MET A 199 -24.16 -9.98 -4.47
C MET A 199 -23.73 -9.85 -2.99
N ARG A 200 -24.49 -10.47 -2.07
CA ARG A 200 -24.18 -10.47 -0.63
C ARG A 200 -23.14 -11.51 -0.23
N GLY A 201 -22.88 -12.53 -1.04
CA GLY A 201 -22.01 -13.67 -0.74
C GLY A 201 -22.68 -14.76 0.11
N GLY A 202 -24.02 -14.79 0.24
CA GLY A 202 -24.74 -15.81 0.96
C GLY A 202 -26.25 -15.56 1.11
N TRP A 203 -26.98 -16.59 1.56
CA TRP A 203 -28.44 -16.62 1.66
C TRP A 203 -29.00 -16.21 3.04
N THR A 204 -28.17 -16.25 4.10
CA THR A 204 -28.64 -16.01 5.47
C THR A 204 -28.76 -14.52 5.77
N ARG A 205 -29.82 -14.12 6.52
CA ARG A 205 -30.03 -12.72 6.94
C ARG A 205 -28.97 -12.22 7.90
N ASP A 206 -28.37 -13.11 8.68
CA ASP A 206 -27.40 -12.79 9.72
C ASP A 206 -25.99 -12.55 9.16
N ILE A 207 -25.76 -12.85 7.86
CA ILE A 207 -24.48 -12.60 7.19
C ILE A 207 -24.48 -11.16 6.68
N ARG A 208 -23.56 -10.34 7.18
CA ARG A 208 -23.25 -9.05 6.58
C ARG A 208 -22.80 -9.26 5.11
N PRO A 209 -23.08 -8.30 4.19
CA PRO A 209 -22.56 -8.39 2.84
C PRO A 209 -21.03 -8.60 2.85
N ILE A 210 -20.55 -9.53 2.02
CA ILE A 210 -19.11 -9.81 1.95
C ILE A 210 -18.31 -8.53 1.68
N SER A 211 -17.19 -8.40 2.37
CA SER A 211 -16.23 -7.32 2.26
C SER A 211 -14.87 -7.86 1.81
N ILE A 212 -13.91 -6.97 1.57
CA ILE A 212 -12.52 -7.33 1.25
C ILE A 212 -11.94 -8.27 2.33
N LEU A 213 -12.26 -8.01 3.60
CA LEU A 213 -11.79 -8.83 4.75
C LEU A 213 -12.17 -10.30 4.65
N ASN A 214 -13.32 -10.62 4.03
CA ASN A 214 -13.78 -12.01 3.93
C ASN A 214 -12.92 -12.87 3.01
N ALA A 215 -12.02 -12.28 2.22
CA ALA A 215 -11.04 -13.03 1.45
C ALA A 215 -10.11 -13.86 2.37
N ASN A 216 -9.80 -13.35 3.56
CA ASN A 216 -8.96 -14.04 4.53
C ASN A 216 -9.57 -15.36 5.05
N ASN A 217 -10.84 -15.63 4.80
CA ASN A 217 -11.44 -16.94 5.11
C ASN A 217 -10.93 -18.07 4.20
N TYR A 218 -10.22 -17.75 3.13
CA TYR A 218 -9.74 -18.69 2.10
C TYR A 218 -8.23 -18.61 1.91
N CYS A 219 -7.51 -17.83 2.70
CA CYS A 219 -6.07 -17.68 2.67
C CYS A 219 -5.40 -18.24 3.93
N ASN A 220 -4.16 -18.66 3.78
CA ASN A 220 -3.26 -18.95 4.88
C ASN A 220 -2.45 -17.71 5.27
N HIS A 221 -2.20 -16.83 4.30
CA HIS A 221 -1.44 -15.60 4.45
C HIS A 221 -2.21 -14.40 3.88
N PRO A 222 -2.18 -13.22 4.53
CA PRO A 222 -2.88 -12.01 4.08
C PRO A 222 -2.58 -11.57 2.65
N SER A 223 -1.34 -11.76 2.18
CA SER A 223 -0.93 -11.47 0.80
C SER A 223 -1.72 -12.26 -0.25
N GLU A 224 -2.18 -13.46 0.09
CA GLU A 224 -2.97 -14.34 -0.79
C GLU A 224 -4.37 -13.80 -1.08
N ALA A 225 -4.89 -12.90 -0.24
CA ALA A 225 -6.18 -12.26 -0.45
C ALA A 225 -6.26 -11.56 -1.82
N GLY A 226 -5.13 -11.08 -2.34
CA GLY A 226 -5.04 -10.52 -3.68
C GLY A 226 -5.44 -11.50 -4.78
N LEU A 227 -5.12 -12.77 -4.68
CA LEU A 227 -5.53 -13.80 -5.65
C LEU A 227 -7.02 -14.15 -5.55
N ILE A 228 -7.60 -14.07 -4.36
CA ILE A 228 -9.01 -14.41 -4.08
C ILE A 228 -9.93 -13.27 -4.52
N LEU A 229 -9.58 -12.04 -4.23
CA LEU A 229 -10.30 -10.84 -4.67
C LEU A 229 -10.20 -10.63 -6.18
N ASN A 230 -11.07 -9.80 -6.70
CA ASN A 230 -10.97 -9.20 -8.03
C ASN A 230 -11.17 -7.68 -7.92
N THR A 231 -10.60 -6.94 -8.84
CA THR A 231 -10.58 -5.48 -8.81
C THR A 231 -11.96 -4.84 -8.93
N PRO A 232 -12.88 -5.31 -9.80
CA PRO A 232 -14.25 -4.81 -9.81
C PRO A 232 -14.96 -4.91 -8.46
N PHE A 233 -14.78 -6.03 -7.75
CA PHE A 233 -15.33 -6.20 -6.41
C PHE A 233 -14.71 -5.20 -5.42
N ALA A 234 -13.39 -5.08 -5.40
CA ALA A 234 -12.69 -4.18 -4.50
C ALA A 234 -13.13 -2.73 -4.71
N LEU A 235 -13.21 -2.26 -5.97
CA LEU A 235 -13.73 -0.95 -6.32
C LEU A 235 -15.18 -0.74 -5.85
N ILE A 236 -16.11 -1.67 -6.20
CA ILE A 236 -17.53 -1.55 -5.84
C ILE A 236 -17.72 -1.49 -4.33
N ARG A 237 -16.92 -2.24 -3.58
CA ARG A 237 -17.04 -2.33 -2.12
C ARG A 237 -16.47 -1.13 -1.38
N THR A 238 -15.64 -0.34 -2.03
CA THR A 238 -15.02 0.86 -1.43
C THR A 238 -15.69 2.17 -1.85
N ILE A 239 -16.54 2.17 -2.89
CA ILE A 239 -17.30 3.37 -3.29
C ILE A 239 -18.16 3.88 -2.13
N GLY A 240 -17.91 5.12 -1.71
CA GLY A 240 -18.74 5.85 -0.74
C GLY A 240 -18.79 5.27 0.67
N LYS A 241 -17.86 4.39 1.04
CA LYS A 241 -17.76 3.87 2.41
C LYS A 241 -16.90 4.75 3.30
N ASN A 242 -17.28 4.85 4.57
CA ASN A 242 -16.35 5.28 5.60
C ASN A 242 -15.21 4.25 5.66
N ILE A 243 -14.00 4.72 5.37
CA ILE A 243 -12.79 3.90 5.35
C ILE A 243 -12.44 3.46 6.78
N TYR A 244 -12.67 4.34 7.76
CA TYR A 244 -12.39 4.09 9.16
C TYR A 244 -13.68 3.87 9.95
N GLU A 245 -13.86 2.63 10.43
CA GLU A 245 -14.91 2.27 11.38
C GLU A 245 -14.27 2.11 12.76
N VAL A 246 -14.76 2.86 13.75
CA VAL A 246 -14.26 2.75 15.13
C VAL A 246 -14.77 1.44 15.73
N PRO A 247 -13.87 0.51 16.09
CA PRO A 247 -14.30 -0.73 16.75
C PRO A 247 -14.64 -0.45 18.22
N ASP A 248 -15.49 -1.28 18.79
CA ASP A 248 -15.91 -1.20 20.19
C ASP A 248 -15.21 -2.30 21.03
N TYR A 249 -13.86 -2.19 21.15
CA TYR A 249 -13.09 -3.14 21.97
C TYR A 249 -13.05 -2.73 23.44
N PHE A 250 -13.11 -1.42 23.71
CA PHE A 250 -13.06 -0.83 25.04
C PHE A 250 -14.20 0.16 25.20
N THR A 251 -14.84 0.13 26.37
CA THR A 251 -16.02 0.95 26.66
C THR A 251 -15.66 2.38 27.06
N THR A 252 -14.49 2.60 27.63
CA THR A 252 -14.05 3.92 28.09
C THR A 252 -12.69 4.30 27.52
N GLU A 253 -12.48 5.60 27.33
CA GLU A 253 -11.19 6.12 26.85
C GLU A 253 -10.09 5.90 27.90
N GLU A 254 -10.43 5.95 29.19
CA GLU A 254 -9.48 5.73 30.30
C GLU A 254 -8.95 4.29 30.31
N GLU A 255 -9.83 3.29 30.13
CA GLU A 255 -9.40 1.87 30.04
C GLU A 255 -8.46 1.67 28.87
N MET A 256 -8.79 2.22 27.71
CA MET A 256 -7.99 2.11 26.51
C MET A 256 -6.65 2.84 26.66
N ALA A 257 -6.66 4.09 27.18
CA ALA A 257 -5.47 4.90 27.38
C ALA A 257 -4.50 4.33 28.43
N ALA A 258 -5.02 3.55 29.40
CA ALA A 258 -4.20 2.84 30.37
C ALA A 258 -3.37 1.69 29.71
N ILE A 259 -3.81 1.19 28.55
CA ILE A 259 -3.10 0.15 27.79
C ILE A 259 -2.18 0.80 26.74
N PHE A 260 -2.72 1.74 25.97
CA PHE A 260 -1.99 2.46 24.93
C PHE A 260 -2.50 3.91 24.81
N ASN A 261 -1.61 4.87 24.97
CA ASN A 261 -1.90 6.28 24.77
C ASN A 261 -0.88 6.88 23.78
N PRO A 262 -1.31 7.37 22.60
CA PRO A 262 -0.42 8.00 21.64
C PRO A 262 -0.05 9.45 22.01
N VAL A 263 -0.57 10.01 23.09
CA VAL A 263 -0.17 11.33 23.60
C VAL A 263 1.02 11.16 24.52
N HIS A 264 2.14 11.72 24.11
CA HIS A 264 3.36 11.78 24.89
C HIS A 264 3.37 13.03 25.77
N TYR A 265 3.74 12.85 27.04
CA TYR A 265 4.00 13.90 28.00
C TYR A 265 5.48 13.85 28.40
N PRO A 266 6.38 14.53 27.65
CA PRO A 266 7.80 14.42 27.88
C PRO A 266 8.22 14.92 29.27
N HIS A 267 9.16 14.22 29.88
CA HIS A 267 9.82 14.61 31.11
C HIS A 267 11.34 14.62 30.87
N PRO A 268 11.87 15.63 30.14
CA PRO A 268 13.24 15.62 29.71
C PRO A 268 14.19 15.64 30.92
N THR A 269 15.22 14.80 30.87
CA THR A 269 16.24 14.68 31.89
C THR A 269 17.36 15.71 31.74
N HIS A 270 17.36 16.44 30.60
CA HIS A 270 18.33 17.50 30.29
C HIS A 270 17.64 18.66 29.55
N PRO A 271 18.25 19.87 29.54
CA PRO A 271 17.74 21.00 28.79
C PRO A 271 17.67 20.69 27.27
N PHE A 272 16.74 21.35 26.57
CA PHE A 272 16.60 21.22 25.13
C PHE A 272 17.91 21.55 24.39
N VAL A 273 18.37 20.57 23.56
CA VAL A 273 19.60 20.68 22.77
C VAL A 273 19.26 21.12 21.36
N LYS A 274 19.90 22.18 20.86
CA LYS A 274 19.65 22.71 19.52
C LYS A 274 20.56 22.08 18.49
N LYS A 275 20.36 20.79 18.16
CA LYS A 275 20.99 20.14 17.01
C LYS A 275 20.10 20.29 15.78
N ASN A 276 20.68 20.37 14.60
CA ASN A 276 19.94 20.25 13.35
C ASN A 276 19.39 18.82 13.19
N VAL A 277 18.29 18.69 12.50
CA VAL A 277 17.65 17.39 12.22
C VAL A 277 17.48 17.22 10.71
N VAL A 278 17.97 16.11 10.18
CA VAL A 278 17.85 15.72 8.77
C VAL A 278 17.20 14.35 8.70
N VAL A 279 16.04 14.26 8.06
CA VAL A 279 15.35 13.00 7.82
C VAL A 279 15.50 12.63 6.34
N LEU A 280 16.15 11.50 6.06
CA LEU A 280 16.37 10.97 4.71
C LEU A 280 15.42 9.79 4.50
N ILE A 281 14.42 9.98 3.65
CA ILE A 281 13.44 8.97 3.28
C ILE A 281 13.87 8.40 1.93
N MET A 282 14.45 7.20 1.95
CA MET A 282 14.97 6.54 0.78
C MET A 282 13.86 5.73 0.10
N GLU A 283 13.52 6.07 -1.12
CA GLU A 283 12.49 5.39 -1.91
C GLU A 283 12.79 3.90 -2.05
N SER A 284 11.87 3.03 -1.59
CA SER A 284 11.91 1.58 -1.78
C SER A 284 13.13 0.84 -1.17
N PHE A 285 13.83 1.41 -0.19
CA PHE A 285 15.04 0.83 0.41
C PHE A 285 14.73 -0.25 1.46
N GLY A 286 14.21 -1.41 1.04
CA GLY A 286 14.01 -2.55 1.93
C GLY A 286 15.29 -3.04 2.59
N ARG A 287 15.18 -3.65 3.77
CA ARG A 287 16.31 -4.25 4.50
C ARG A 287 17.01 -5.36 3.71
N GLU A 288 16.32 -6.00 2.77
CA GLU A 288 16.92 -6.98 1.87
C GLU A 288 18.18 -6.44 1.20
N TYR A 289 18.14 -5.20 0.74
CA TYR A 289 19.25 -4.64 -0.04
C TYR A 289 20.46 -4.25 0.79
N ILE A 290 20.34 -4.23 2.12
CA ILE A 290 21.37 -3.74 3.05
C ILE A 290 22.12 -4.93 3.64
N GLY A 291 23.40 -5.09 3.31
CA GLY A 291 24.22 -6.23 3.72
C GLY A 291 24.34 -6.38 5.24
N ALA A 292 24.35 -5.29 5.99
CA ALA A 292 24.46 -5.27 7.44
C ALA A 292 23.34 -6.05 8.15
N TYR A 293 22.13 -6.08 7.58
CA TYR A 293 20.99 -6.83 8.13
C TYR A 293 20.99 -8.32 7.71
N ASN A 294 21.76 -8.68 6.69
CA ASN A 294 21.70 -9.99 6.03
C ASN A 294 22.95 -10.84 6.24
N LYS A 295 23.69 -10.60 7.32
CA LYS A 295 24.92 -11.35 7.66
C LYS A 295 24.67 -12.84 7.91
N HIS A 296 23.43 -13.24 8.17
CA HIS A 296 23.02 -14.64 8.34
C HIS A 296 22.94 -15.41 7.01
N ILE A 297 22.92 -14.71 5.86
CA ILE A 297 22.87 -15.31 4.53
C ILE A 297 24.31 -15.46 4.02
N PRO A 298 24.81 -16.71 3.84
CA PRO A 298 26.18 -16.95 3.42
C PRO A 298 26.52 -16.30 2.07
N GLY A 299 27.55 -15.45 2.03
CA GLY A 299 28.04 -14.81 0.81
C GLY A 299 27.21 -13.61 0.32
N TYR A 300 26.11 -13.28 0.96
CA TYR A 300 25.33 -12.11 0.62
C TYR A 300 26.01 -10.81 1.06
N LYS A 301 26.19 -9.86 0.13
CA LYS A 301 26.86 -8.58 0.41
C LYS A 301 25.93 -7.38 0.42
N GLY A 302 24.68 -7.55 -0.06
CA GLY A 302 23.77 -6.42 -0.27
C GLY A 302 24.18 -5.52 -1.43
N PHE A 303 23.45 -4.41 -1.54
CA PHE A 303 23.58 -3.44 -2.63
C PHE A 303 23.83 -2.01 -2.11
N THR A 304 24.14 -1.84 -0.84
CA THR A 304 24.29 -0.53 -0.17
C THR A 304 25.64 -0.41 0.57
N PRO A 305 26.78 -0.48 -0.13
CA PRO A 305 28.09 -0.48 0.53
C PRO A 305 28.36 0.78 1.37
N PHE A 306 27.82 1.94 0.99
CA PHE A 306 27.96 3.15 1.79
C PHE A 306 27.14 3.06 3.09
N LEU A 307 25.86 2.66 2.99
CA LEU A 307 25.00 2.54 4.16
C LEU A 307 25.51 1.45 5.11
N ASP A 308 26.00 0.33 4.56
CA ASP A 308 26.67 -0.72 5.33
C ASP A 308 27.89 -0.19 6.08
N SER A 309 28.71 0.64 5.42
CA SER A 309 29.86 1.32 6.04
C SER A 309 29.43 2.28 7.14
N LEU A 310 28.35 3.04 6.93
CA LEU A 310 27.81 3.99 7.92
C LEU A 310 27.35 3.26 9.18
N ILE A 311 26.64 2.13 9.01
CA ILE A 311 26.20 1.26 10.10
C ILE A 311 27.41 0.67 10.86
N ALA A 312 28.42 0.25 10.14
CA ALA A 312 29.64 -0.30 10.74
C ALA A 312 30.48 0.73 11.51
N ASN A 313 30.39 2.01 11.14
CA ASN A 313 31.28 3.07 11.61
C ASN A 313 30.56 4.17 12.41
N GLY A 314 29.50 3.85 13.13
CA GLY A 314 28.94 4.78 14.12
C GLY A 314 27.46 5.07 14.03
N ALA A 315 26.72 4.55 13.07
CA ALA A 315 25.27 4.67 13.07
C ALA A 315 24.64 3.69 14.05
N LEU A 316 23.53 4.10 14.66
CA LEU A 316 22.66 3.28 15.49
C LEU A 316 21.53 2.71 14.65
N THR A 317 21.28 1.40 14.74
CA THR A 317 20.17 0.75 14.05
C THR A 317 19.62 -0.43 14.85
N TYR A 318 18.56 -1.09 14.33
CA TYR A 318 17.80 -2.10 15.08
C TYR A 318 17.64 -3.38 14.27
N THR A 319 17.84 -4.53 14.91
CA THR A 319 17.77 -5.86 14.26
C THR A 319 16.43 -6.11 13.58
N HIS A 320 15.33 -5.67 14.22
CA HIS A 320 13.95 -5.88 13.75
C HIS A 320 13.29 -4.55 13.48
N SER A 321 13.48 -3.99 12.29
CA SER A 321 12.92 -2.69 11.92
C SER A 321 11.94 -2.79 10.75
N TYR A 322 10.83 -2.02 10.82
CA TYR A 322 9.68 -2.16 9.93
C TYR A 322 9.14 -0.82 9.47
N CYS A 323 8.64 -0.76 8.24
CA CYS A 323 7.75 0.29 7.79
C CYS A 323 6.31 0.03 8.24
N ASN A 324 5.49 1.09 8.27
CA ASN A 324 4.11 1.01 8.70
C ASN A 324 3.10 0.96 7.54
N GLY A 325 3.58 0.98 6.30
CA GLY A 325 2.76 0.89 5.09
C GLY A 325 3.53 0.34 3.90
N ARG A 326 2.86 0.19 2.76
CA ARG A 326 3.39 -0.44 1.54
C ARG A 326 3.52 0.52 0.36
N LYS A 327 3.23 1.80 0.56
CA LYS A 327 3.29 2.86 -0.45
C LYS A 327 4.01 4.07 0.11
N SER A 328 4.61 4.89 -0.75
CA SER A 328 5.27 6.12 -0.35
C SER A 328 4.35 7.07 0.43
N ILE A 329 3.09 7.12 0.01
CA ILE A 329 2.03 7.89 0.67
C ILE A 329 1.71 7.41 2.09
N ASP A 330 1.99 6.15 2.45
CA ASP A 330 1.83 5.58 3.78
C ASP A 330 3.04 5.92 4.68
N GLY A 331 4.24 5.89 4.09
CA GLY A 331 5.50 6.07 4.82
C GLY A 331 5.67 7.47 5.38
N MET A 332 5.30 8.49 4.61
CA MET A 332 5.54 9.88 4.99
C MET A 332 4.85 10.29 6.30
N PRO A 333 3.55 10.01 6.55
CA PRO A 333 2.92 10.26 7.84
C PRO A 333 3.54 9.45 8.99
N SER A 334 3.94 8.21 8.71
CA SER A 334 4.55 7.35 9.73
C SER A 334 5.89 7.91 10.21
N ILE A 335 6.71 8.38 9.28
CA ILE A 335 8.05 8.91 9.56
C ILE A 335 7.99 10.30 10.20
N LEU A 336 7.19 11.21 9.62
CA LEU A 336 7.23 12.63 9.97
C LEU A 336 6.21 13.05 11.02
N SER A 337 5.18 12.22 11.26
CA SER A 337 4.10 12.51 12.20
C SER A 337 3.82 11.39 13.20
N GLY A 338 4.55 10.28 13.12
CA GLY A 338 4.36 9.14 14.02
C GLY A 338 2.98 8.49 13.91
N ILE A 339 2.31 8.56 12.74
CA ILE A 339 0.97 8.02 12.51
C ILE A 339 1.08 6.80 11.60
N PRO A 340 0.77 5.58 12.08
CA PRO A 340 0.83 4.38 11.24
C PRO A 340 -0.27 4.40 10.18
N MET A 341 -0.10 3.60 9.13
CA MET A 341 -1.14 3.36 8.13
C MET A 341 -1.96 2.13 8.51
N PHE A 342 -3.27 2.32 8.73
CA PHE A 342 -4.23 1.24 8.84
C PHE A 342 -5.34 1.44 7.80
N VAL A 343 -5.76 0.34 7.17
CA VAL A 343 -6.81 0.26 6.16
C VAL A 343 -6.46 0.98 4.86
N GLU A 344 -6.40 2.31 4.86
CA GLU A 344 -6.07 3.14 3.69
C GLU A 344 -5.23 4.36 4.11
N PRO A 345 -4.45 4.96 3.18
CA PRO A 345 -3.71 6.17 3.46
C PRO A 345 -4.64 7.33 3.82
N PHE A 346 -4.49 7.92 5.02
CA PHE A 346 -5.47 8.88 5.51
C PHE A 346 -5.47 10.20 4.72
N PHE A 347 -4.32 10.66 4.23
CA PHE A 347 -4.26 11.98 3.59
C PHE A 347 -4.71 12.02 2.12
N ILE A 348 -5.11 10.87 1.54
CA ILE A 348 -5.91 10.79 0.32
C ILE A 348 -7.35 10.35 0.59
N SER A 349 -7.73 10.16 1.85
CA SER A 349 -9.06 9.83 2.29
C SER A 349 -9.88 11.10 2.60
N PRO A 350 -11.18 11.01 2.90
CA PRO A 350 -11.98 12.13 3.41
C PRO A 350 -11.41 12.80 4.67
N TYR A 351 -10.50 12.13 5.37
CA TYR A 351 -9.83 12.63 6.59
C TYR A 351 -8.52 13.39 6.30
N SER A 352 -8.20 13.63 5.03
CA SER A 352 -7.01 14.38 4.60
C SER A 352 -6.96 15.82 5.13
N THR A 353 -8.12 16.38 5.52
CA THR A 353 -8.25 17.71 6.13
C THR A 353 -8.07 17.72 7.64
N ASN A 354 -7.83 16.57 8.27
CA ASN A 354 -7.57 16.52 9.70
C ASN A 354 -6.34 17.35 10.08
N SER A 355 -6.40 17.98 11.25
CA SER A 355 -5.24 18.63 11.84
C SER A 355 -4.23 17.59 12.29
N VAL A 356 -3.02 17.66 11.76
CA VAL A 356 -1.93 16.73 12.06
C VAL A 356 -0.73 17.50 12.57
N SER A 357 -0.15 17.06 13.69
CA SER A 357 1.17 17.51 14.15
C SER A 357 2.26 16.59 13.60
N GLY A 358 3.43 17.16 13.37
CA GLY A 358 4.59 16.42 12.92
C GLY A 358 5.88 16.93 13.55
N LEU A 359 6.99 16.29 13.21
CA LEU A 359 8.32 16.66 13.71
C LEU A 359 8.66 18.12 13.41
N ALA A 360 8.34 18.61 12.19
CA ALA A 360 8.55 20.02 11.83
C ALA A 360 7.71 20.96 12.68
N ASP A 361 6.43 20.68 12.95
CA ASP A 361 5.57 21.49 13.80
C ASP A 361 6.14 21.62 15.23
N CYS A 362 6.56 20.49 15.81
CA CYS A 362 7.17 20.46 17.14
C CYS A 362 8.47 21.29 17.22
N LEU A 363 9.35 21.13 16.23
CA LEU A 363 10.65 21.80 16.22
C LEU A 363 10.55 23.30 15.85
N ASN A 364 9.59 23.68 15.00
CA ASN A 364 9.30 25.10 14.71
C ASN A 364 8.95 25.88 16.00
N GLN A 365 8.26 25.26 16.97
CA GLN A 365 7.97 25.86 18.27
C GLN A 365 9.23 26.09 19.14
N LYS A 366 10.34 25.43 18.77
CA LYS A 366 11.68 25.63 19.38
C LYS A 366 12.58 26.55 18.56
N GLY A 367 12.02 27.20 17.53
CA GLY A 367 12.70 28.19 16.69
C GLY A 367 13.54 27.61 15.58
N TYR A 368 13.23 26.39 15.13
CA TYR A 368 13.83 25.78 13.94
C TYR A 368 13.28 26.43 12.66
N GLU A 369 14.12 26.50 11.65
CA GLU A 369 13.72 26.67 10.27
C GLU A 369 13.47 25.28 9.67
N SER A 370 12.36 25.08 8.92
CA SER A 370 12.01 23.75 8.40
C SER A 370 11.70 23.74 6.93
N ALA A 371 12.22 22.72 6.21
CA ALA A 371 12.04 22.55 4.78
C ALA A 371 11.87 21.08 4.37
N PHE A 372 10.96 20.82 3.43
CA PHE A 372 10.76 19.52 2.81
C PHE A 372 11.28 19.54 1.37
N PHE A 373 11.98 18.48 0.97
CA PHE A 373 12.60 18.34 -0.34
C PHE A 373 12.14 17.08 -1.06
N HIS A 374 11.74 17.21 -2.32
CA HIS A 374 11.39 16.07 -3.18
C HIS A 374 11.64 16.44 -4.65
N GLY A 375 12.43 15.65 -5.35
CA GLY A 375 12.86 15.97 -6.72
C GLY A 375 11.78 15.93 -7.80
N ALA A 376 10.56 15.50 -7.48
CA ALA A 376 9.41 15.52 -8.39
C ALA A 376 8.72 16.89 -8.45
N GLU A 377 7.73 17.03 -9.33
CA GLU A 377 6.87 18.21 -9.40
C GLU A 377 6.16 18.45 -8.06
N ARG A 378 5.92 19.72 -7.73
CA ARG A 378 5.33 20.10 -6.42
C ARG A 378 3.97 19.46 -6.13
N GLY A 379 3.20 19.12 -7.16
CA GLY A 379 1.90 18.46 -7.04
C GLY A 379 1.95 16.96 -6.82
N SER A 380 3.10 16.34 -7.07
CA SER A 380 3.25 14.88 -7.05
C SER A 380 2.85 14.27 -5.70
N MET A 381 2.09 13.18 -5.76
CA MET A 381 1.68 12.31 -4.66
C MET A 381 1.07 13.01 -3.43
N GLY A 382 0.68 14.29 -3.52
CA GLY A 382 0.14 15.04 -2.39
C GLY A 382 1.17 15.40 -1.30
N PHE A 383 2.47 15.30 -1.57
CA PHE A 383 3.52 15.55 -0.58
C PHE A 383 3.57 17.00 -0.11
N MET A 384 3.43 17.97 -1.03
CA MET A 384 3.42 19.38 -0.65
C MET A 384 2.22 19.74 0.26
N PRO A 385 0.97 19.33 -0.03
CA PRO A 385 -0.14 19.49 0.92
C PRO A 385 0.13 18.90 2.29
N PHE A 386 0.70 17.69 2.37
CA PHE A 386 1.04 17.07 3.64
C PHE A 386 2.15 17.84 4.38
N ALA A 387 3.23 18.24 3.70
CA ALA A 387 4.29 19.03 4.29
C ALA A 387 3.75 20.35 4.87
N ARG A 388 2.82 21.01 4.17
CA ARG A 388 2.13 22.21 4.70
C ARG A 388 1.24 21.91 5.90
N ALA A 389 0.48 20.80 5.87
CA ALA A 389 -0.36 20.38 7.00
C ALA A 389 0.47 20.13 8.26
N THR A 390 1.66 19.53 8.11
CA THR A 390 2.62 19.28 9.19
C THR A 390 3.58 20.44 9.48
N LYS A 391 3.28 21.63 8.92
CA LYS A 391 3.93 22.92 9.20
C LYS A 391 5.40 23.05 8.75
N PHE A 392 5.82 22.30 7.73
CA PHE A 392 7.04 22.68 7.04
C PHE A 392 6.90 24.08 6.47
N GLN A 393 7.87 24.94 6.75
CA GLN A 393 7.85 26.34 6.33
C GLN A 393 8.17 26.50 4.85
N GLN A 394 8.99 25.61 4.29
CA GLN A 394 9.40 25.61 2.89
C GLN A 394 9.22 24.24 2.27
N TYR A 395 9.00 24.22 0.95
CA TYR A 395 8.97 23.01 0.12
C TYR A 395 9.77 23.26 -1.16
N TYR A 396 10.74 22.41 -1.41
CA TYR A 396 11.59 22.45 -2.60
C TYR A 396 11.29 21.25 -3.50
N GLY A 397 10.77 21.52 -4.70
CA GLY A 397 10.47 20.55 -5.74
C GLY A 397 11.37 20.68 -6.96
N ARG A 398 11.02 19.97 -8.03
CA ARG A 398 11.68 20.06 -9.35
C ARG A 398 11.76 21.49 -9.85
N GLU A 399 10.67 22.26 -9.72
CA GLU A 399 10.59 23.64 -10.21
C GLU A 399 11.62 24.55 -9.54
N ASP A 400 11.87 24.35 -8.24
CA ASP A 400 12.86 25.11 -7.49
C ASP A 400 14.28 24.75 -7.89
N PHE A 401 14.53 23.46 -8.14
CA PHE A 401 15.79 22.97 -8.66
C PHE A 401 16.10 23.57 -10.03
N ILE A 402 15.13 23.58 -10.96
CA ILE A 402 15.29 24.13 -12.31
C ILE A 402 15.53 25.64 -12.26
N ALA A 403 14.86 26.35 -11.37
CA ALA A 403 14.98 27.81 -11.23
C ALA A 403 16.30 28.25 -10.56
N ASP A 404 17.01 27.35 -9.87
CA ASP A 404 18.25 27.70 -9.19
C ASP A 404 19.42 27.77 -10.19
N PRO A 405 20.14 28.90 -10.27
CA PRO A 405 21.22 29.09 -11.26
C PRO A 405 22.45 28.22 -11.02
N HIS A 406 22.56 27.57 -9.87
CA HIS A 406 23.69 26.70 -9.51
C HIS A 406 23.47 25.25 -9.91
N THR A 407 22.27 24.88 -10.36
CA THR A 407 21.94 23.55 -10.84
C THR A 407 22.11 23.44 -12.36
N ARG A 408 22.02 22.23 -12.88
CA ARG A 408 22.01 22.01 -14.34
C ARG A 408 20.59 22.12 -14.93
N GLY A 409 19.62 22.45 -14.08
CA GLY A 409 18.20 22.57 -14.45
C GLY A 409 17.63 21.24 -14.93
N ASP A 410 16.81 21.29 -15.95
CA ASP A 410 16.08 20.11 -16.46
C ASP A 410 16.96 19.06 -17.13
N LYS A 411 18.28 19.28 -17.24
CA LYS A 411 19.25 18.26 -17.73
C LYS A 411 19.42 17.08 -16.76
N ASP A 412 19.07 17.27 -15.50
CA ASP A 412 19.12 16.25 -14.45
C ASP A 412 17.78 15.53 -14.22
N TYR A 413 16.78 15.84 -15.07
CA TYR A 413 15.50 15.13 -15.07
C TYR A 413 15.70 13.70 -15.60
N ASP A 414 15.16 12.72 -14.85
CA ASP A 414 15.27 11.30 -15.16
C ASP A 414 14.42 10.84 -16.35
N GLY A 415 13.54 11.72 -16.83
CA GLY A 415 12.61 11.46 -17.93
C GLY A 415 11.27 10.85 -17.48
N TRP A 416 11.06 10.69 -16.15
CA TRP A 416 9.89 9.99 -15.59
C TRP A 416 9.29 10.72 -14.38
N TRP A 417 9.99 10.69 -13.25
CA TRP A 417 9.45 11.14 -11.96
C TRP A 417 9.95 12.53 -11.57
N GLY A 418 11.23 12.81 -11.79
CA GLY A 418 11.79 14.09 -11.37
C GLY A 418 13.30 14.21 -11.56
N ILE A 419 13.91 15.05 -10.75
CA ILE A 419 15.36 15.22 -10.73
C ILE A 419 16.00 14.01 -10.05
N SER A 420 16.97 13.40 -10.72
CA SER A 420 17.71 12.25 -10.19
C SER A 420 18.31 12.53 -8.80
N ASP A 421 18.40 11.49 -7.96
CA ASP A 421 18.77 11.65 -6.55
C ASP A 421 20.14 12.30 -6.34
N GLU A 422 21.16 11.93 -7.11
CA GLU A 422 22.51 12.47 -6.91
C GLU A 422 22.57 14.00 -7.05
N PRO A 423 22.15 14.63 -8.18
CA PRO A 423 22.15 16.08 -8.29
C PRO A 423 21.15 16.74 -7.32
N PHE A 424 20.02 16.09 -7.01
CA PHE A 424 19.04 16.66 -6.08
C PHE A 424 19.55 16.64 -4.64
N MET A 425 20.30 15.62 -4.22
CA MET A 425 20.95 15.56 -2.91
C MET A 425 22.06 16.62 -2.76
N GLN A 426 22.79 16.96 -3.84
CA GLN A 426 23.75 18.06 -3.81
C GLN A 426 23.04 19.41 -3.67
N TYR A 427 21.93 19.62 -4.37
CA TYR A 427 21.07 20.78 -4.21
C TYR A 427 20.49 20.88 -2.78
N PHE A 428 20.04 19.77 -2.22
CA PHE A 428 19.59 19.68 -0.83
C PHE A 428 20.66 20.12 0.16
N CYS A 429 21.90 19.64 0.00
CA CYS A 429 23.05 20.05 0.82
C CYS A 429 23.32 21.55 0.71
N GLN A 430 23.29 22.10 -0.52
CA GLN A 430 23.43 23.54 -0.77
C GLN A 430 22.36 24.33 -0.02
N LYS A 431 21.07 23.98 -0.17
CA LYS A 431 19.97 24.70 0.49
C LYS A 431 20.03 24.64 2.01
N MET A 432 20.39 23.48 2.58
CA MET A 432 20.61 23.40 4.02
C MET A 432 21.72 24.35 4.50
N SER A 433 22.75 24.57 3.69
CA SER A 433 23.84 25.49 4.03
C SER A 433 23.43 26.97 3.97
N GLU A 434 22.33 27.28 3.29
CA GLU A 434 21.70 28.61 3.25
C GLU A 434 20.72 28.83 4.42
N MET A 435 20.24 27.76 5.10
CA MET A 435 19.28 27.82 6.18
C MET A 435 19.90 28.30 7.51
N LYS A 436 19.04 28.93 8.30
CA LYS A 436 19.41 29.33 9.67
C LYS A 436 19.37 28.11 10.61
N GLN A 437 20.45 27.90 11.37
CA GLN A 437 20.48 26.86 12.40
C GLN A 437 19.77 27.33 13.69
N PRO A 438 19.10 26.45 14.44
CA PRO A 438 18.90 25.05 14.06
C PRO A 438 17.84 24.90 12.96
N PHE A 439 18.02 23.93 12.07
CA PHE A 439 17.06 23.59 11.03
C PHE A 439 16.57 22.14 11.16
N MET A 440 15.35 21.89 10.64
CA MET A 440 14.79 20.57 10.43
C MET A 440 14.47 20.39 8.96
N THR A 441 15.07 19.40 8.30
CA THR A 441 14.83 19.11 6.91
C THR A 441 14.43 17.66 6.69
N ALA A 442 13.59 17.41 5.70
CA ALA A 442 13.27 16.07 5.22
C ALA A 442 13.50 16.02 3.72
N LEU A 443 14.21 15.00 3.26
CA LEU A 443 14.39 14.68 1.86
C LEU A 443 13.69 13.35 1.56
N PHE A 444 12.87 13.32 0.52
CA PHE A 444 12.29 12.11 -0.03
C PHE A 444 12.90 11.85 -1.41
N THR A 445 13.61 10.72 -1.59
CA THR A 445 14.27 10.35 -2.85
C THR A 445 13.28 9.77 -3.88
N LEU A 446 13.70 9.54 -5.11
CA LEU A 446 12.81 9.03 -6.15
C LEU A 446 13.46 8.06 -7.16
N SER A 447 14.80 8.03 -7.26
CA SER A 447 15.47 7.32 -8.37
C SER A 447 15.35 5.80 -8.31
N SER A 448 15.04 5.22 -7.14
CA SER A 448 14.76 3.79 -6.98
C SER A 448 13.30 3.41 -7.23
N HIS A 449 12.46 4.36 -7.65
CA HIS A 449 11.09 4.09 -8.09
C HIS A 449 11.08 3.36 -9.45
N HIS A 450 10.03 2.57 -9.69
CA HIS A 450 9.74 2.00 -11.01
C HIS A 450 9.71 3.11 -12.09
N PRO A 451 10.26 2.95 -13.29
CA PRO A 451 10.68 1.70 -13.95
C PRO A 451 12.16 1.30 -13.75
N PHE A 452 12.78 1.66 -12.63
CA PHE A 452 14.13 1.25 -12.22
C PHE A 452 15.23 1.61 -13.22
N ARG A 453 15.27 2.88 -13.64
CA ARG A 453 16.25 3.40 -14.59
C ARG A 453 17.37 4.15 -13.88
N VAL A 454 18.58 3.69 -14.09
CA VAL A 454 19.77 4.44 -13.68
C VAL A 454 19.94 5.65 -14.61
N PRO A 455 20.24 6.85 -14.08
CA PRO A 455 20.52 8.01 -14.92
C PRO A 455 21.68 7.76 -15.90
N LYS A 456 21.58 8.28 -17.12
CA LYS A 456 22.52 8.04 -18.22
C LYS A 456 24.01 8.12 -17.87
N PRO A 457 24.49 9.08 -17.05
CA PRO A 457 25.91 9.14 -16.69
C PRO A 457 26.40 7.91 -15.91
N TYR A 458 25.51 7.14 -15.31
CA TYR A 458 25.80 6.02 -14.43
C TYR A 458 25.34 4.66 -14.98
N GLU A 459 24.70 4.61 -16.16
CA GLU A 459 24.22 3.36 -16.78
C GLU A 459 25.32 2.30 -16.91
N ASP A 460 26.50 2.71 -17.35
CA ASP A 460 27.63 1.79 -17.51
C ASP A 460 28.29 1.41 -16.17
N VAL A 461 28.15 2.23 -15.13
CA VAL A 461 28.73 1.97 -13.80
C VAL A 461 27.98 0.83 -13.10
N PHE A 462 26.65 0.76 -13.25
CA PHE A 462 25.79 -0.23 -12.58
C PHE A 462 25.23 -1.29 -13.54
N LYS A 463 25.85 -1.46 -14.70
CA LYS A 463 25.40 -2.34 -15.78
C LYS A 463 25.37 -3.83 -15.42
N GLU A 464 26.28 -4.26 -14.54
CA GLU A 464 26.44 -5.67 -14.15
C GLU A 464 25.56 -6.08 -12.96
N GLU A 465 24.87 -5.12 -12.34
CA GLU A 465 23.93 -5.42 -11.27
C GLU A 465 22.70 -6.13 -11.85
N ASN A 466 22.57 -7.36 -11.53
CA ASN A 466 21.73 -8.45 -12.00
C ASN A 466 20.45 -8.07 -12.79
N SER A 467 20.32 -8.63 -13.97
CA SER A 467 19.21 -8.43 -14.90
C SER A 467 17.85 -8.92 -14.36
N ASP A 468 17.84 -9.91 -13.45
CA ASP A 468 16.60 -10.53 -12.96
C ASP A 468 15.88 -9.68 -11.90
N MET A 469 16.61 -8.75 -11.26
CA MET A 469 16.09 -7.83 -10.27
C MET A 469 16.48 -6.38 -10.63
N PRO A 470 15.72 -5.72 -11.48
CA PRO A 470 16.08 -4.40 -12.02
C PRO A 470 16.21 -3.30 -10.95
N ILE A 471 15.62 -3.48 -9.78
CA ILE A 471 15.72 -2.56 -8.64
C ILE A 471 17.16 -2.48 -8.07
N TYR A 472 17.96 -3.55 -8.13
CA TYR A 472 19.28 -3.57 -7.48
C TYR A 472 20.22 -2.48 -8.00
N LYS A 473 20.23 -2.24 -9.32
CA LYS A 473 21.07 -1.19 -9.93
C LYS A 473 20.69 0.22 -9.47
N VAL A 474 19.39 0.50 -9.27
CA VAL A 474 18.94 1.83 -8.82
C VAL A 474 19.12 2.00 -7.31
N ILE A 475 19.04 0.93 -6.52
CA ILE A 475 19.46 0.93 -5.10
C ILE A 475 20.95 1.25 -4.98
N ARG A 476 21.80 0.62 -5.82
CA ARG A 476 23.24 0.93 -5.88
C ARG A 476 23.51 2.39 -6.24
N TYR A 477 22.77 2.90 -7.22
CA TYR A 477 22.86 4.31 -7.61
C TYR A 477 22.44 5.25 -6.46
N ALA A 478 21.33 4.98 -5.78
CA ALA A 478 20.85 5.81 -4.70
C ALA A 478 21.77 5.74 -3.46
N ASP A 479 22.39 4.59 -3.17
CA ASP A 479 23.43 4.46 -2.13
C ASP A 479 24.69 5.28 -2.48
N MET A 480 25.11 5.29 -3.75
CA MET A 480 26.19 6.17 -4.22
C MET A 480 25.81 7.65 -4.10
N ALA A 481 24.58 8.02 -4.46
CA ALA A 481 24.10 9.40 -4.29
C ALA A 481 24.11 9.82 -2.82
N LEU A 482 23.72 8.93 -1.93
CA LEU A 482 23.80 9.13 -0.47
C LEU A 482 25.27 9.29 -0.02
N GLN A 483 26.20 8.48 -0.54
CA GLN A 483 27.64 8.63 -0.28
C GLN A 483 28.15 10.00 -0.68
N HIS A 484 27.83 10.47 -1.88
CA HIS A 484 28.22 11.79 -2.37
C HIS A 484 27.63 12.92 -1.52
N PHE A 485 26.35 12.77 -1.11
CA PHE A 485 25.73 13.70 -0.19
C PHE A 485 26.51 13.81 1.12
N PHE A 486 26.81 12.69 1.78
CA PHE A 486 27.56 12.69 3.04
C PHE A 486 28.99 13.22 2.87
N ALA A 487 29.63 12.95 1.73
CA ALA A 487 30.94 13.51 1.42
C ALA A 487 30.93 15.04 1.34
N THR A 488 29.91 15.63 0.69
CA THR A 488 29.71 17.08 0.62
C THR A 488 29.26 17.67 1.96
N ALA A 489 28.28 17.02 2.63
CA ALA A 489 27.75 17.47 3.90
C ALA A 489 28.81 17.49 5.00
N SER A 490 29.72 16.51 5.04
CA SER A 490 30.80 16.44 6.04
C SER A 490 31.76 17.64 6.01
N GLN A 491 31.79 18.38 4.92
CA GLN A 491 32.59 19.60 4.79
C GLN A 491 31.84 20.86 5.27
N GLN A 492 30.55 20.73 5.62
CA GLN A 492 29.73 21.88 6.02
C GLN A 492 29.83 22.15 7.51
N PRO A 493 29.81 23.43 7.93
CA PRO A 493 29.90 23.81 9.35
C PRO A 493 28.80 23.25 10.24
N TRP A 494 27.64 22.95 9.65
CA TRP A 494 26.49 22.43 10.38
C TRP A 494 26.55 20.92 10.64
N PHE A 495 27.40 20.17 9.92
CA PHE A 495 27.39 18.70 9.89
C PHE A 495 27.57 18.09 11.30
N GLN A 496 28.57 18.54 12.05
CA GLN A 496 28.86 18.00 13.39
C GLN A 496 27.73 18.26 14.40
N ASN A 497 26.90 19.26 14.15
CA ASN A 497 25.75 19.60 15.01
C ASN A 497 24.44 19.08 14.40
N THR A 498 24.45 17.92 13.76
CA THR A 498 23.30 17.40 13.03
C THR A 498 23.02 15.94 13.38
N ILE A 499 21.73 15.61 13.58
CA ILE A 499 21.23 14.26 13.68
C ILE A 499 20.64 13.89 12.31
N PHE A 500 21.06 12.75 11.77
CA PHE A 500 20.51 12.15 10.58
C PHE A 500 19.64 10.95 10.95
N ALA A 501 18.37 10.96 10.55
CA ALA A 501 17.51 9.77 10.57
C ALA A 501 17.35 9.28 9.15
N ILE A 502 17.73 8.01 8.87
CA ILE A 502 17.69 7.39 7.56
C ILE A 502 16.74 6.21 7.63
N THR A 503 15.74 6.19 6.77
CA THR A 503 14.76 5.12 6.66
C THR A 503 14.30 4.97 5.22
N SER A 504 13.56 3.90 4.93
CA SER A 504 12.82 3.77 3.66
C SER A 504 11.38 4.18 3.88
N ASP A 505 10.70 4.60 2.83
CA ASP A 505 9.24 4.80 2.84
C ASP A 505 8.50 3.46 2.94
N HIS A 506 8.84 2.51 2.09
CA HIS A 506 8.36 1.11 2.08
C HIS A 506 9.42 0.18 1.47
N THR A 507 9.09 -1.11 1.39
CA THR A 507 9.87 -2.12 0.66
C THR A 507 9.33 -2.28 -0.77
N ASN A 508 10.08 -2.94 -1.64
CA ASN A 508 9.69 -3.17 -3.03
C ASN A 508 9.94 -4.64 -3.44
N MET A 509 10.32 -4.88 -4.68
CA MET A 509 10.63 -6.21 -5.21
C MET A 509 11.67 -6.94 -4.33
N THR A 510 11.52 -8.24 -4.18
CA THR A 510 12.40 -9.07 -3.35
C THR A 510 12.75 -10.39 -4.03
N ALA A 511 14.00 -10.81 -3.89
CA ALA A 511 14.50 -12.11 -4.35
C ALA A 511 14.66 -13.12 -3.19
N ILE A 512 14.69 -12.65 -1.95
CA ILE A 512 14.96 -13.48 -0.77
C ILE A 512 13.63 -13.86 -0.10
N ASP A 513 13.40 -15.15 0.12
CA ASP A 513 12.11 -15.69 0.57
C ASP A 513 11.62 -15.11 1.91
N GLU A 514 12.51 -14.83 2.85
CA GLU A 514 12.12 -14.25 4.14
C GLU A 514 11.49 -12.85 3.99
N TYR A 515 11.85 -12.10 2.94
CA TYR A 515 11.28 -10.79 2.65
C TYR A 515 9.99 -10.84 1.81
N ARG A 516 9.62 -12.04 1.30
CA ARG A 516 8.35 -12.29 0.60
C ARG A 516 7.21 -12.64 1.54
N THR A 517 7.49 -12.84 2.84
CA THR A 517 6.46 -13.15 3.84
C THR A 517 5.63 -11.91 4.18
N ASP A 518 4.49 -12.11 4.84
CA ASP A 518 3.59 -11.01 5.25
C ASP A 518 4.28 -9.97 6.13
N LEU A 519 5.20 -10.39 7.01
CA LEU A 519 6.02 -9.47 7.80
C LEU A 519 7.25 -9.01 7.02
N GLY A 520 7.89 -9.90 6.28
CA GLY A 520 9.10 -9.61 5.51
C GLY A 520 8.91 -8.45 4.53
N GLY A 521 7.71 -8.37 3.93
CA GLY A 521 7.31 -7.27 3.07
C GLY A 521 7.25 -5.89 3.76
N PHE A 522 7.44 -5.79 5.06
CA PHE A 522 7.53 -4.54 5.83
C PHE A 522 8.93 -4.29 6.40
N CYS A 523 9.91 -5.14 6.14
CA CYS A 523 11.27 -4.99 6.66
C CYS A 523 11.98 -3.78 6.05
N SER A 524 11.98 -2.66 6.77
CA SER A 524 12.56 -1.37 6.39
C SER A 524 13.60 -0.92 7.42
N PRO A 525 14.70 -0.26 7.04
CA PRO A 525 15.70 0.21 7.99
C PRO A 525 15.18 1.39 8.82
N VAL A 526 15.59 1.46 10.08
CA VAL A 526 15.51 2.64 10.94
C VAL A 526 16.91 2.87 11.46
N ILE A 527 17.55 3.95 11.02
CA ILE A 527 18.96 4.24 11.27
C ILE A 527 19.07 5.68 11.78
N PHE A 528 19.81 5.87 12.86
CA PHE A 528 20.20 7.18 13.36
C PHE A 528 21.72 7.34 13.26
N TYR A 529 22.16 8.49 12.78
CA TYR A 529 23.56 8.82 12.71
C TYR A 529 23.79 10.22 13.30
N ASP A 530 24.61 10.29 14.32
CA ASP A 530 25.14 11.52 14.89
C ASP A 530 26.66 11.51 14.69
N PRO A 531 27.24 12.43 13.92
CA PRO A 531 28.68 12.50 13.71
C PRO A 531 29.53 12.55 14.99
N ASN A 532 28.95 13.04 16.11
CA ASN A 532 29.62 13.06 17.41
C ASN A 532 29.45 11.75 18.20
N GLY A 533 28.61 10.82 17.72
CA GLY A 533 28.38 9.52 18.36
C GLY A 533 27.55 9.59 19.66
N GLU A 534 26.90 10.72 19.97
CA GLU A 534 26.15 10.92 21.21
C GLU A 534 24.83 10.14 21.24
N MET A 535 24.25 9.80 20.09
CA MET A 535 23.04 8.95 20.01
C MET A 535 23.34 7.45 20.21
N GLY A 536 24.61 7.07 20.36
CA GLY A 536 25.03 5.67 20.38
C GLY A 536 25.31 5.11 18.96
N SER A 537 25.72 3.86 18.90
CA SER A 537 26.11 3.21 17.64
C SER A 537 25.89 1.70 17.68
N GLY A 538 25.91 1.05 16.51
CA GLY A 538 25.78 -0.37 16.34
C GLY A 538 24.35 -0.85 16.14
N MET A 539 24.17 -2.17 16.06
CA MET A 539 22.87 -2.79 15.84
C MET A 539 22.31 -3.31 17.17
N VAL A 540 21.23 -2.69 17.62
CA VAL A 540 20.55 -3.06 18.86
C VAL A 540 19.53 -4.16 18.58
N ASP A 541 19.52 -5.20 19.40
CA ASP A 541 18.54 -6.28 19.31
C ASP A 541 17.21 -5.83 19.93
N ALA A 542 16.45 -5.08 19.15
CA ALA A 542 15.15 -4.52 19.51
C ALA A 542 14.27 -4.33 18.27
N ILE A 543 12.99 -4.08 18.51
CA ILE A 543 11.99 -3.83 17.47
C ILE A 543 11.85 -2.32 17.28
N ALA A 544 11.98 -1.86 16.03
CA ALA A 544 11.78 -0.47 15.64
C ALA A 544 10.78 -0.36 14.50
N GLN A 545 10.14 0.79 14.36
CA GLN A 545 9.25 1.10 13.25
C GLN A 545 9.35 2.59 12.88
N GLN A 546 8.86 2.96 11.71
CA GLN A 546 8.92 4.34 11.22
C GLN A 546 8.29 5.36 12.19
N THR A 547 7.18 4.99 12.83
CA THR A 547 6.50 5.87 13.80
C THR A 547 7.34 6.19 15.03
N ASP A 548 8.42 5.45 15.27
CA ASP A 548 9.33 5.68 16.39
C ASP A 548 10.33 6.83 16.11
N ILE A 549 10.52 7.22 14.85
CA ILE A 549 11.54 8.20 14.45
C ILE A 549 11.27 9.56 15.11
N MET A 550 10.02 10.04 15.01
CA MET A 550 9.64 11.33 15.58
C MET A 550 9.82 11.39 17.12
N PRO A 551 9.26 10.46 17.92
CA PRO A 551 9.45 10.48 19.36
C PRO A 551 10.92 10.30 19.77
N THR A 552 11.69 9.45 19.10
CA THR A 552 13.11 9.26 19.40
C THR A 552 13.91 10.56 19.22
N ILE A 553 13.67 11.30 18.13
CA ILE A 553 14.34 12.58 17.89
C ILE A 553 13.91 13.64 18.93
N LEU A 554 12.61 13.75 19.20
CA LEU A 554 12.09 14.75 20.15
C LEU A 554 12.61 14.52 21.58
N GLU A 555 12.58 13.28 22.05
CA GLU A 555 13.07 12.92 23.39
C GLU A 555 14.59 13.09 23.50
N TYR A 556 15.34 12.69 22.45
CA TYR A 556 16.79 12.90 22.40
C TYR A 556 17.17 14.40 22.49
N LEU A 557 16.39 15.28 21.84
CA LEU A 557 16.61 16.71 21.90
C LEU A 557 16.16 17.34 23.24
N GLY A 558 15.47 16.61 24.09
CA GLY A 558 14.90 17.13 25.33
C GLY A 558 13.67 18.03 25.08
N TYR A 559 12.81 17.65 24.14
CA TYR A 559 11.56 18.36 23.87
C TYR A 559 10.62 18.28 25.08
N ASP A 560 10.03 19.40 25.49
CA ASP A 560 9.35 19.58 26.79
C ASP A 560 7.84 19.81 26.69
N LYS A 561 7.27 19.76 25.48
CA LYS A 561 5.84 19.96 25.27
C LYS A 561 5.14 18.65 24.90
N PRO A 562 3.87 18.49 25.27
CA PRO A 562 3.11 17.33 24.81
C PRO A 562 3.04 17.26 23.28
N TYR A 563 3.10 16.03 22.75
CA TYR A 563 2.93 15.75 21.32
C TYR A 563 2.21 14.43 21.10
N LEU A 564 1.73 14.19 19.89
CA LEU A 564 1.06 12.96 19.53
C LEU A 564 1.93 12.16 18.55
N ALA A 565 2.18 10.89 18.88
CA ALA A 565 2.79 9.89 18.01
C ALA A 565 2.38 8.49 18.45
N PHE A 566 2.15 7.59 17.50
CA PHE A 566 1.85 6.18 17.79
C PHE A 566 3.11 5.34 18.02
N GLY A 567 4.28 5.89 17.81
CA GLY A 567 5.56 5.29 18.12
C GLY A 567 6.05 5.59 19.53
N LYS A 568 7.28 5.18 19.81
CA LYS A 568 7.96 5.32 21.09
C LYS A 568 9.38 5.83 20.94
N ASP A 569 9.96 6.35 22.00
CA ASP A 569 11.40 6.66 22.04
C ASP A 569 12.21 5.36 22.11
N LEU A 570 13.01 5.11 21.09
CA LEU A 570 13.85 3.90 20.99
C LEU A 570 15.09 3.95 21.88
N LEU A 571 15.50 5.12 22.36
CA LEU A 571 16.70 5.26 23.20
C LEU A 571 16.42 4.94 24.67
N SER A 572 15.21 5.27 25.16
CA SER A 572 14.82 5.05 26.55
C SER A 572 13.95 3.81 26.75
N THR A 573 13.26 3.32 25.69
CA THR A 573 12.40 2.14 25.79
C THR A 573 13.24 0.85 25.89
N PRO A 574 13.08 0.04 26.92
CA PRO A 574 13.78 -1.26 27.02
C PRO A 574 13.50 -2.14 25.80
N ALA A 575 14.51 -2.87 25.33
CA ALA A 575 14.44 -3.66 24.11
C ALA A 575 13.29 -4.69 24.11
N ASP A 576 13.01 -5.32 25.26
CA ASP A 576 11.91 -6.29 25.44
C ASP A 576 10.51 -5.65 25.42
N SER A 577 10.44 -4.34 25.59
CA SER A 577 9.20 -3.55 25.58
C SER A 577 8.94 -2.87 24.25
N THR A 578 9.87 -3.00 23.29
CA THR A 578 9.69 -2.46 21.93
C THR A 578 8.71 -3.30 21.11
N TRP A 579 8.05 -2.66 20.14
CA TRP A 579 7.01 -3.27 19.31
C TRP A 579 6.88 -2.56 17.96
N ALA A 580 6.19 -3.22 17.01
CA ALA A 580 5.81 -2.61 15.74
C ALA A 580 4.42 -3.06 15.30
N VAL A 581 3.76 -2.22 14.50
CA VAL A 581 2.46 -2.51 13.86
C VAL A 581 2.52 -2.26 12.38
N ASN A 582 1.80 -3.06 11.62
CA ASN A 582 1.48 -2.78 10.22
C ASN A 582 0.14 -3.42 9.84
N TYR A 583 -0.33 -3.15 8.62
CA TYR A 583 -1.62 -3.62 8.13
C TYR A 583 -1.51 -4.08 6.68
N LEU A 584 -2.05 -5.27 6.40
CA LEU A 584 -2.10 -5.83 5.05
C LEU A 584 -3.42 -6.57 4.81
N ASN A 585 -4.18 -6.14 3.80
CA ASN A 585 -5.37 -6.85 3.32
C ASN A 585 -6.37 -7.28 4.41
N GLY A 586 -6.62 -6.39 5.38
CA GLY A 586 -7.56 -6.66 6.47
C GLY A 586 -6.97 -7.34 7.70
N ILE A 587 -5.68 -7.59 7.69
CA ILE A 587 -4.96 -8.16 8.83
C ILE A 587 -4.04 -7.12 9.43
N TYR A 588 -4.18 -6.88 10.73
CA TYR A 588 -3.24 -6.13 11.54
C TYR A 588 -2.15 -7.08 12.02
N GLN A 589 -0.89 -6.70 11.88
CA GLN A 589 0.23 -7.44 12.42
C GLN A 589 0.82 -6.67 13.60
N TYR A 590 1.08 -7.35 14.70
CA TYR A 590 1.72 -6.81 15.89
C TYR A 590 2.94 -7.61 16.25
N VAL A 591 4.09 -6.97 16.22
CA VAL A 591 5.39 -7.57 16.51
C VAL A 591 5.81 -7.16 17.91
N LYS A 592 5.92 -8.10 18.83
CA LYS A 592 6.35 -7.87 20.23
C LYS A 592 6.76 -9.17 20.90
N HIS A 593 7.59 -9.10 21.92
CA HIS A 593 8.01 -10.25 22.75
C HIS A 593 8.54 -11.45 21.91
N GLY A 594 9.25 -11.16 20.81
CA GLY A 594 9.77 -12.21 19.92
C GLY A 594 8.71 -12.92 19.08
N HIS A 595 7.51 -12.38 18.97
CA HIS A 595 6.42 -12.97 18.19
C HIS A 595 5.78 -11.96 17.24
N VAL A 596 5.13 -12.50 16.19
CA VAL A 596 4.28 -11.78 15.26
C VAL A 596 2.85 -12.28 15.41
N LEU A 597 1.96 -11.43 15.88
CA LEU A 597 0.53 -11.72 16.01
C LEU A 597 -0.22 -11.13 14.84
N GLN A 598 -1.03 -11.93 14.15
CA GLN A 598 -1.93 -11.51 13.07
C GLN A 598 -3.38 -11.49 13.57
N PHE A 599 -4.04 -10.33 13.40
CA PHE A 599 -5.38 -10.05 13.93
C PHE A 599 -6.28 -9.51 12.82
N ASN A 600 -7.47 -10.09 12.64
CA ASN A 600 -8.38 -9.75 11.54
C ASN A 600 -9.43 -8.65 11.90
N GLY A 601 -9.24 -7.95 13.00
CA GLY A 601 -10.21 -6.98 13.52
C GLY A 601 -11.23 -7.58 14.50
N GLU A 602 -11.35 -8.91 14.56
CA GLU A 602 -12.24 -9.61 15.51
C GLU A 602 -11.47 -10.50 16.48
N LYS A 603 -10.54 -11.29 15.94
CA LYS A 603 -9.74 -12.26 16.69
C LYS A 603 -8.35 -12.44 16.11
N THR A 604 -7.43 -12.94 16.92
CA THR A 604 -6.14 -13.44 16.45
C THR A 604 -6.35 -14.64 15.51
N VAL A 605 -5.75 -14.60 14.34
CA VAL A 605 -5.83 -15.65 13.30
C VAL A 605 -4.55 -16.45 13.17
N ALA A 606 -3.39 -15.85 13.51
CA ALA A 606 -2.12 -16.54 13.53
C ALA A 606 -1.15 -15.88 14.54
N VAL A 607 -0.18 -16.66 15.00
CA VAL A 607 0.97 -16.17 15.78
C VAL A 607 2.21 -16.94 15.31
N TYR A 608 3.30 -16.21 15.03
CA TYR A 608 4.57 -16.79 14.60
C TYR A 608 5.70 -16.37 15.52
N ASP A 609 6.70 -17.21 15.67
CA ASP A 609 7.97 -16.82 16.28
C ASP A 609 8.72 -15.87 15.36
N LEU A 610 9.30 -14.80 15.87
CA LEU A 610 10.02 -13.81 15.07
C LEU A 610 11.28 -14.41 14.39
N ASN A 611 11.81 -15.50 14.91
CA ASN A 611 12.90 -16.25 14.31
C ASN A 611 12.44 -17.24 13.21
N ASP A 612 11.14 -17.51 13.12
CA ASP A 612 10.55 -18.24 11.98
C ASP A 612 10.39 -17.28 10.80
N ARG A 613 11.51 -16.97 10.16
CA ARG A 613 11.60 -15.97 9.10
C ARG A 613 10.70 -16.22 7.88
N LEU A 614 10.27 -17.48 7.70
CA LEU A 614 9.36 -17.88 6.63
C LEU A 614 7.90 -17.97 7.09
N MET A 615 7.61 -17.66 8.35
CA MET A 615 6.26 -17.68 8.95
C MET A 615 5.50 -18.99 8.67
N GLN A 616 6.17 -20.13 8.82
CA GLN A 616 5.63 -21.45 8.48
C GLN A 616 4.89 -22.12 9.63
N LYS A 617 5.31 -21.82 10.88
CA LYS A 617 4.81 -22.51 12.07
C LYS A 617 3.85 -21.62 12.86
N ASN A 618 2.55 -21.79 12.64
CA ASN A 618 1.54 -21.08 13.42
C ASN A 618 1.48 -21.60 14.86
N LEU A 619 1.70 -20.69 15.82
CA LEU A 619 1.74 -20.92 17.26
C LEU A 619 0.47 -20.42 17.98
N ILE A 620 -0.62 -20.16 17.26
CA ILE A 620 -1.87 -19.68 17.87
C ILE A 620 -2.30 -20.56 19.05
N GLY A 621 -2.66 -19.92 20.17
CA GLY A 621 -3.04 -20.61 21.41
C GLY A 621 -1.89 -21.23 22.21
N LYS A 622 -0.64 -21.12 21.73
CA LYS A 622 0.55 -21.69 22.39
C LYS A 622 1.48 -20.65 23.00
N VAL A 623 1.27 -19.37 22.68
CA VAL A 623 2.10 -18.26 23.17
C VAL A 623 1.45 -17.64 24.41
N PRO A 624 2.11 -17.63 25.56
CA PRO A 624 1.52 -17.10 26.81
C PRO A 624 1.11 -15.64 26.72
N GLN A 625 1.84 -14.81 25.96
CA GLN A 625 1.61 -13.38 25.80
C GLN A 625 0.53 -13.04 24.75
N GLN A 626 -0.04 -14.03 24.04
CA GLN A 626 -0.96 -13.81 22.93
C GLN A 626 -2.15 -12.90 23.31
N GLN A 627 -2.79 -13.16 24.45
CA GLN A 627 -3.95 -12.36 24.89
C GLN A 627 -3.56 -10.92 25.22
N GLN A 628 -2.39 -10.71 25.84
CA GLN A 628 -1.88 -9.39 26.14
C GLN A 628 -1.56 -8.65 24.85
N MET A 629 -0.87 -9.27 23.90
CA MET A 629 -0.55 -8.70 22.60
C MET A 629 -1.82 -8.31 21.82
N GLU A 630 -2.84 -9.17 21.81
CA GLU A 630 -4.13 -8.86 21.17
C GLU A 630 -4.81 -7.66 21.83
N ARG A 631 -4.80 -7.58 23.17
CA ARG A 631 -5.40 -6.47 23.91
C ARG A 631 -4.68 -5.13 23.64
N GLU A 632 -3.36 -5.15 23.59
CA GLU A 632 -2.54 -3.98 23.25
C GLU A 632 -2.80 -3.51 21.81
N LEU A 633 -2.84 -4.45 20.85
CA LEU A 633 -3.15 -4.14 19.45
C LEU A 633 -4.55 -3.55 19.29
N LYS A 634 -5.54 -4.10 19.98
CA LYS A 634 -6.93 -3.56 20.01
C LYS A 634 -6.95 -2.11 20.50
N ALA A 635 -6.17 -1.78 21.53
CA ALA A 635 -6.08 -0.42 22.04
C ALA A 635 -5.43 0.52 21.01
N ILE A 636 -4.37 0.09 20.34
CA ILE A 636 -3.73 0.87 19.27
C ILE A 636 -4.72 1.13 18.13
N ILE A 637 -5.44 0.10 17.66
CA ILE A 637 -6.41 0.21 16.57
C ILE A 637 -7.55 1.17 16.95
N GLN A 638 -8.14 1.01 18.13
CA GLN A 638 -9.28 1.85 18.54
C GLN A 638 -8.84 3.31 18.75
N GLN A 639 -7.68 3.56 19.37
CA GLN A 639 -7.09 4.90 19.49
C GLN A 639 -6.88 5.55 18.11
N TYR A 640 -6.35 4.78 17.16
CA TYR A 640 -6.14 5.27 15.79
C TYR A 640 -7.46 5.66 15.13
N MET A 641 -8.44 4.74 15.12
CA MET A 641 -9.71 4.95 14.43
C MET A 641 -10.51 6.10 15.04
N GLN A 642 -10.58 6.20 16.37
CA GLN A 642 -11.26 7.32 17.05
C GLN A 642 -10.60 8.65 16.73
N ARG A 643 -9.28 8.75 16.87
CA ARG A 643 -8.57 10.00 16.62
C ARG A 643 -8.67 10.44 15.16
N MET A 644 -8.66 9.48 14.25
CA MET A 644 -8.84 9.73 12.82
C MET A 644 -10.24 10.30 12.54
N THR A 645 -11.29 9.64 13.03
CA THR A 645 -12.69 10.03 12.75
C THR A 645 -13.10 11.30 13.50
N GLU A 646 -12.50 11.59 14.65
CA GLU A 646 -12.79 12.76 15.50
C GLU A 646 -11.84 13.96 15.24
N ASN A 647 -10.95 13.88 14.26
CA ASN A 647 -9.95 14.92 13.97
C ASN A 647 -9.07 15.26 15.19
N ARG A 648 -8.54 14.24 15.87
CA ARG A 648 -7.71 14.36 17.08
C ARG A 648 -6.27 13.85 16.86
N LEU A 649 -5.69 14.11 15.67
CA LEU A 649 -4.31 13.74 15.31
C LEU A 649 -3.30 14.85 15.61
N SER A 650 -3.70 15.90 16.26
CA SER A 650 -2.87 16.97 16.78
C SER A 650 -3.31 17.35 18.18
N LEU A 651 -2.42 17.99 18.92
CA LEU A 651 -2.73 18.58 20.22
C LEU A 651 -2.89 20.10 20.07
N PRO A 652 -3.83 20.74 20.79
CA PRO A 652 -3.95 22.18 20.76
C PRO A 652 -2.67 22.81 21.33
N HIS A 653 -2.08 23.74 20.58
CA HIS A 653 -0.97 24.54 21.08
C HIS A 653 -1.52 25.51 22.15
N LYS A 654 -1.12 25.32 23.39
CA LYS A 654 -1.37 26.26 24.48
C LYS A 654 -0.30 27.36 24.53
#